data_acd5c08d18c4d37fa62fcd5320cd202a
#
_entry.id   acd5c08d18c4d37fa62fcd5320cd202a
#
_cell.length_a   1.000
_cell.length_b   1.000
_cell.length_c   1.000
_cell.angle_alpha   90.00
_cell.angle_beta   90.00
_cell.angle_gamma   90.00
#
_symmetry.space_group_name_H-M   'P 1'
#
loop_
_entity.id
_entity.type
_entity.pdbx_description
1 polymer ?
#
loop_
_entity_poly.entity_id
_entity_poly.type
_entity_poly.pdbx_seq_one_letter_code
_entity_poly.pdbx_strand_id
1 'polypeptide(L)'
;MKQIHKNIILSAGLLFASAGLMAQTDVEKTDTLAQKVNVAFRTVDRADLMGGVSSVNVEELTNKSYSLYSLDNMQSLVGGYNGQLWNMGEALVLVDGVPREANNIRPTEIAQITFLKAAQAVVLYGSRGAKGVILITTKRGCDKDLRVSARANAGINVPKSYPKYLASAEYMTLYNEALRNDGLDPAFSDEQIYNYASGSNPYRYPNINFFSDDYIRKTSQDYNGVAEFSGGGRYANFYTNIGYESSNDLLNFGESKNNRNSRLNIRGNVDLRMNDWISGWVNANAIFYDSRHDKADYWANSATLRPTAPGSAPLVPFIPIEFVDKNDAASWTLINNSNYLIDGKYLLGGTQLNMTNPFAAMYASGYQKATSRRFQFDAGINLDLYKVLKGLSFRTQFSVDYGTSYITSIDDDYAVYEASWNNAFGGDRITSLTKYNMDKHTGTQNVSGSTAYQTIYFSAQFGYQNTFADNHHVNALLLAQGSQQTYSGTYHRTSNSNLGLQLDYNYAGKYYADFSMAAVHSAKLPEGNRIGLSPSFTLGWRLSEEGFLKDADWLDNLKLMAGYSVLNQDLDISDYYMYATKFTQAGTWWGWSEVNNSMQTTDFLQGGNPDLGYIKRKEFTVGLDASLWKGLVRLNANYFVTNTEGLLAQPQNYPSYFQTYYPKSDMRPYINMNNQRRTGVDLSVNVGKKHGDFEWNVGLVGMYYTSKNTKWDENVKYDWLKAEGEAIDALRGYQCIGFFKDAADVESSAKVNANTKPGDLKYVDQNNDGVINEQDQVVLGKWGASWVMGLNLTAKYKGFTLFVAGTGSFGGKGLKNNSYMHV
;
A
#
# COMPACT_ATOMS: atom_id res chain seq x y z
N MET A 1 34.22 -1.06 5.16
CA MET A 1 34.67 0.32 4.88
C MET A 1 33.95 0.86 3.65
N LYS A 2 33.12 1.88 3.84
CA LYS A 2 32.57 2.85 2.89
C LYS A 2 32.21 2.40 1.46
N GLN A 3 30.93 2.20 1.22
CA GLN A 3 30.29 2.77 0.02
C GLN A 3 28.85 3.15 0.37
N ILE A 4 28.64 4.42 0.59
CA ILE A 4 27.35 5.08 0.66
C ILE A 4 26.82 5.14 -0.78
N HIS A 5 25.92 4.25 -1.15
CA HIS A 5 25.21 4.38 -2.42
C HIS A 5 24.15 5.49 -2.29
N LYS A 6 24.47 6.63 -2.87
CA LYS A 6 23.56 7.73 -3.14
C LYS A 6 22.46 7.23 -4.09
N ASN A 7 21.30 6.91 -3.54
CA ASN A 7 20.10 6.66 -4.33
C ASN A 7 19.48 8.01 -4.71
N ILE A 8 19.98 8.63 -5.77
CA ILE A 8 19.30 9.74 -6.43
C ILE A 8 18.40 9.13 -7.49
N ILE A 9 17.10 9.20 -7.28
CA ILE A 9 16.12 8.90 -8.32
C ILE A 9 16.14 10.08 -9.29
N LEU A 10 16.88 9.93 -10.38
CA LEU A 10 16.75 10.82 -11.53
C LEU A 10 15.62 10.25 -12.40
N SER A 11 14.40 10.76 -12.22
CA SER A 11 13.41 10.70 -13.29
C SER A 11 13.84 11.72 -14.34
N ALA A 12 14.56 11.28 -15.38
CA ALA A 12 14.82 12.10 -16.55
C ALA A 12 13.53 12.26 -17.33
N GLY A 13 12.70 13.22 -16.94
CA GLY A 13 11.61 13.71 -17.77
C GLY A 13 12.19 14.48 -18.95
N LEU A 14 12.14 13.90 -20.14
CA LEU A 14 12.37 14.62 -21.38
C LEU A 14 11.29 15.70 -21.51
N LEU A 15 11.71 16.95 -21.41
CA LEU A 15 10.90 18.16 -21.63
C LEU A 15 10.44 18.20 -23.10
N PHE A 16 9.23 17.77 -23.37
CA PHE A 16 8.51 18.26 -24.54
C PHE A 16 7.78 19.54 -24.17
N ALA A 17 8.15 20.63 -24.80
CA ALA A 17 7.50 21.91 -24.67
C ALA A 17 6.03 21.80 -25.10
N SER A 18 5.11 21.79 -24.13
CA SER A 18 3.70 22.06 -24.42
C SER A 18 3.53 23.54 -24.58
N ALA A 19 3.46 24.00 -25.83
CA ALA A 19 2.98 25.35 -26.16
C ALA A 19 1.47 25.40 -25.88
N GLY A 20 1.11 25.53 -24.60
CA GLY A 20 -0.25 25.89 -24.20
C GLY A 20 -0.32 27.39 -24.05
N LEU A 21 -1.05 28.04 -24.94
CA LEU A 21 -1.54 29.41 -24.70
C LEU A 21 -2.49 29.34 -23.49
N MET A 22 -1.94 29.54 -22.32
CA MET A 22 -2.71 29.80 -21.11
C MET A 22 -2.92 31.31 -21.04
N ALA A 23 -4.16 31.75 -21.17
CA ALA A 23 -4.53 33.08 -20.74
C ALA A 23 -4.17 33.22 -19.28
N GLN A 24 -3.23 34.11 -18.98
CA GLN A 24 -2.77 34.40 -17.64
C GLN A 24 -3.90 35.15 -16.93
N THR A 25 -4.70 34.46 -16.15
CA THR A 25 -5.51 35.12 -15.13
C THR A 25 -4.57 35.47 -13.99
N ASP A 26 -4.46 36.77 -13.73
CA ASP A 26 -3.80 37.28 -12.53
C ASP A 26 -4.31 36.54 -11.29
N VAL A 27 -3.45 35.73 -10.70
CA VAL A 27 -3.71 35.17 -9.39
C VAL A 27 -3.50 36.34 -8.43
N GLU A 28 -4.60 36.96 -8.05
CA GLU A 28 -4.62 37.87 -6.89
C GLU A 28 -3.89 37.21 -5.73
N LYS A 29 -3.09 38.01 -5.01
CA LYS A 29 -2.46 37.63 -3.75
C LYS A 29 -3.53 37.07 -2.82
N THR A 30 -3.82 35.78 -2.91
CA THR A 30 -4.66 35.12 -1.93
C THR A 30 -3.87 35.06 -0.65
N ASP A 31 -4.32 35.78 0.36
CA ASP A 31 -3.79 35.68 1.70
C ASP A 31 -3.84 34.19 2.07
N THR A 32 -2.68 33.60 2.28
CA THR A 32 -2.58 32.13 2.47
C THR A 32 -3.17 31.70 3.81
N LEU A 33 -3.43 32.61 4.72
CA LEU A 33 -4.15 32.38 5.97
C LEU A 33 -5.68 32.32 5.75
N ALA A 34 -6.18 33.00 4.71
CA ALA A 34 -7.60 32.93 4.31
C ALA A 34 -7.94 31.71 3.43
N GLN A 35 -6.96 30.87 3.11
CA GLN A 35 -7.21 29.63 2.34
C GLN A 35 -8.13 28.69 3.13
N LYS A 36 -9.25 28.30 2.52
CA LYS A 36 -10.20 27.37 3.11
C LYS A 36 -9.70 25.93 3.03
N VAL A 37 -9.81 25.22 4.15
CA VAL A 37 -9.42 23.81 4.28
C VAL A 37 -10.63 22.98 4.67
N ASN A 38 -10.89 21.91 3.92
CA ASN A 38 -11.92 20.95 4.28
C ASN A 38 -11.43 20.04 5.39
N VAL A 39 -12.16 20.03 6.50
CA VAL A 39 -11.95 19.17 7.66
C VAL A 39 -13.20 18.30 7.89
N ALA A 40 -13.27 17.60 9.00
CA ALA A 40 -14.39 16.74 9.30
C ALA A 40 -15.74 17.49 9.19
N PHE A 41 -16.53 17.18 8.15
CA PHE A 41 -17.88 17.67 7.88
C PHE A 41 -18.05 19.19 7.75
N ARG A 42 -17.00 19.96 7.69
CA ARG A 42 -17.00 21.42 7.55
C ARG A 42 -15.78 21.94 6.80
N THR A 43 -15.83 23.21 6.44
CA THR A 43 -14.71 23.96 5.87
C THR A 43 -14.30 25.05 6.85
N VAL A 44 -13.00 25.20 7.08
CA VAL A 44 -12.42 26.12 8.07
C VAL A 44 -11.34 26.95 7.40
N ASP A 45 -11.17 28.19 7.81
CA ASP A 45 -10.02 28.98 7.39
C ASP A 45 -8.72 28.38 7.96
N ARG A 46 -7.67 28.40 7.18
CA ARG A 46 -6.38 27.80 7.57
C ARG A 46 -5.87 28.35 8.90
N ALA A 47 -6.08 29.64 9.14
CA ALA A 47 -5.71 30.28 10.39
C ALA A 47 -6.42 29.70 11.63
N ASP A 48 -7.61 29.12 11.46
CA ASP A 48 -8.44 28.59 12.54
C ASP A 48 -8.34 27.07 12.70
N LEU A 49 -7.48 26.41 11.89
CA LEU A 49 -7.23 24.97 12.03
C LEU A 49 -6.71 24.63 13.42
N MET A 50 -7.27 23.57 14.02
CA MET A 50 -6.90 23.09 15.35
C MET A 50 -6.23 21.71 15.24
N GLY A 51 -4.92 21.68 15.48
CA GLY A 51 -4.07 20.50 15.73
C GLY A 51 -4.03 19.39 14.67
N GLY A 52 -2.84 18.95 14.31
CA GLY A 52 -2.61 17.71 13.55
C GLY A 52 -3.22 17.62 12.15
N VAL A 53 -3.47 18.75 11.49
CA VAL A 53 -4.06 18.83 10.15
C VAL A 53 -3.05 19.37 9.14
N SER A 54 -2.96 18.73 7.98
CA SER A 54 -2.16 19.22 6.83
C SER A 54 -3.01 19.18 5.56
N SER A 55 -2.88 20.14 4.67
CA SER A 55 -3.60 20.19 3.41
C SER A 55 -2.66 20.43 2.23
N VAL A 56 -2.97 19.81 1.09
CA VAL A 56 -2.25 19.97 -0.18
C VAL A 56 -3.24 20.41 -1.25
N ASN A 57 -2.92 21.51 -1.95
CA ASN A 57 -3.65 21.93 -3.14
C ASN A 57 -3.15 21.08 -4.33
N VAL A 58 -3.96 20.12 -4.76
CA VAL A 58 -3.61 19.18 -5.81
C VAL A 58 -3.76 19.81 -7.19
N GLU A 59 -4.64 20.78 -7.37
CA GLU A 59 -4.76 21.51 -8.64
C GLU A 59 -3.45 22.23 -8.95
N GLU A 60 -2.83 22.88 -7.97
CA GLU A 60 -1.51 23.51 -8.15
C GLU A 60 -0.41 22.46 -8.36
N LEU A 61 -0.48 21.32 -7.64
CA LEU A 61 0.50 20.25 -7.75
C LEU A 61 0.50 19.62 -9.16
N THR A 62 -0.66 19.35 -9.73
CA THR A 62 -0.80 18.75 -11.07
C THR A 62 -0.28 19.64 -12.20
N ASN A 63 -0.13 20.93 -11.98
CA ASN A 63 0.47 21.86 -12.94
C ASN A 63 2.01 21.80 -12.97
N LYS A 64 2.65 21.22 -11.96
CA LYS A 64 4.11 21.13 -11.83
C LYS A 64 4.65 19.71 -11.67
N SER A 65 3.80 18.74 -11.36
CA SER A 65 4.18 17.35 -11.19
C SER A 65 3.17 16.43 -11.86
N TYR A 66 3.68 15.45 -12.58
CA TYR A 66 2.85 14.36 -13.10
C TYR A 66 2.80 13.22 -12.10
N SER A 67 1.61 12.72 -11.79
CA SER A 67 1.37 11.56 -10.93
C SER A 67 0.25 10.70 -11.50
N LEU A 68 0.37 9.40 -11.37
CA LEU A 68 -0.66 8.43 -11.76
C LEU A 68 -1.71 8.24 -10.65
N TYR A 69 -1.27 8.20 -9.39
CA TYR A 69 -2.12 7.98 -8.23
C TYR A 69 -2.28 9.23 -7.38
N SER A 70 -3.42 9.37 -6.74
CA SER A 70 -3.79 10.57 -5.98
C SER A 70 -2.89 10.85 -4.78
N LEU A 71 -2.29 9.83 -4.18
CA LEU A 71 -1.41 9.96 -3.02
C LEU A 71 0.09 9.91 -3.36
N ASP A 72 0.45 9.87 -4.66
CA ASP A 72 1.84 9.93 -5.09
C ASP A 72 2.51 11.23 -4.64
N ASN A 73 3.78 11.14 -4.24
CA ASN A 73 4.61 12.26 -3.81
C ASN A 73 4.14 12.98 -2.52
N MET A 74 3.03 12.55 -1.89
CA MET A 74 2.52 13.21 -0.69
C MET A 74 3.49 13.15 0.50
N GLN A 75 4.36 12.13 0.55
CA GLN A 75 5.41 12.02 1.59
C GLN A 75 6.44 13.16 1.53
N SER A 76 6.63 13.79 0.37
CA SER A 76 7.53 14.94 0.21
C SER A 76 6.86 16.28 0.54
N LEU A 77 5.54 16.29 0.74
CA LEU A 77 4.72 17.49 0.93
C LEU A 77 4.08 17.56 2.32
N VAL A 78 3.88 16.41 2.98
CA VAL A 78 3.10 16.31 4.22
C VAL A 78 3.93 15.69 5.33
N GLY A 79 4.21 16.47 6.38
CA GLY A 79 4.84 15.96 7.60
C GLY A 79 3.93 14.97 8.32
N GLY A 80 4.51 13.90 8.85
CA GLY A 80 3.74 12.87 9.56
C GLY A 80 3.04 11.85 8.65
N TYR A 81 3.34 11.84 7.34
CA TYR A 81 2.81 10.87 6.37
C TYR A 81 3.95 10.10 5.69
N ASN A 82 3.89 8.77 5.75
CA ASN A 82 4.81 7.84 5.09
C ASN A 82 4.08 6.69 4.37
N GLY A 83 2.87 6.95 3.87
CA GLY A 83 1.88 5.95 3.50
C GLY A 83 0.87 5.69 4.63
N GLN A 84 1.24 6.01 5.86
CA GLN A 84 0.40 5.97 7.05
C GLN A 84 0.50 7.30 7.81
N LEU A 85 -0.55 7.69 8.51
CA LEU A 85 -0.56 8.89 9.34
C LEU A 85 0.01 8.56 10.73
N TRP A 86 1.10 9.25 11.11
CA TRP A 86 1.83 9.02 12.37
C TRP A 86 2.17 7.54 12.62
N ASN A 87 2.32 6.78 11.54
CA ASN A 87 2.57 5.33 11.58
C ASN A 87 1.52 4.54 12.40
N MET A 88 0.26 4.99 12.39
CA MET A 88 -0.85 4.37 13.15
C MET A 88 -1.49 3.18 12.43
N GLY A 89 -1.14 2.95 11.20
CA GLY A 89 -1.74 1.96 10.31
C GLY A 89 -2.50 2.61 9.16
N GLU A 90 -3.34 1.84 8.49
CA GLU A 90 -4.08 2.28 7.31
C GLU A 90 -5.15 3.32 7.67
N ALA A 91 -5.04 4.51 7.08
CA ALA A 91 -5.97 5.61 7.30
C ALA A 91 -7.28 5.41 6.53
N LEU A 92 -8.38 5.93 7.06
CA LEU A 92 -9.65 6.01 6.33
C LEU A 92 -9.53 7.06 5.20
N VAL A 93 -9.69 6.63 3.95
CA VAL A 93 -9.77 7.53 2.81
C VAL A 93 -11.22 7.87 2.51
N LEU A 94 -11.50 9.17 2.40
CA LEU A 94 -12.81 9.70 2.05
C LEU A 94 -12.72 10.56 0.80
N VAL A 95 -13.62 10.32 -0.13
CA VAL A 95 -13.78 11.11 -1.33
C VAL A 95 -15.11 11.83 -1.27
N ASP A 96 -15.06 13.15 -1.22
CA ASP A 96 -16.24 14.01 -0.99
C ASP A 96 -17.08 13.56 0.22
N GLY A 97 -16.40 13.07 1.28
CA GLY A 97 -17.00 12.59 2.52
C GLY A 97 -17.41 11.11 2.54
N VAL A 98 -17.32 10.39 1.43
CA VAL A 98 -17.70 8.97 1.30
C VAL A 98 -16.46 8.07 1.38
N PRO A 99 -16.49 6.97 2.17
CA PRO A 99 -15.39 6.00 2.23
C PRO A 99 -15.13 5.34 0.87
N ARG A 100 -13.97 5.63 0.28
CA ARG A 100 -13.54 5.14 -1.05
C ARG A 100 -12.04 4.95 -1.11
N GLU A 101 -11.58 4.12 -2.03
CA GLU A 101 -10.15 3.92 -2.29
C GLU A 101 -9.55 5.12 -3.05
N ALA A 102 -8.40 5.59 -2.60
CA ALA A 102 -7.66 6.70 -3.23
C ALA A 102 -7.31 6.43 -4.70
N ASN A 103 -7.00 5.16 -5.04
CA ASN A 103 -6.60 4.77 -6.38
C ASN A 103 -7.74 4.84 -7.42
N ASN A 104 -8.98 5.00 -6.97
CA ASN A 104 -10.14 5.16 -7.85
C ASN A 104 -10.33 6.59 -8.36
N ILE A 105 -9.51 7.53 -7.91
CA ILE A 105 -9.54 8.92 -8.31
C ILE A 105 -8.21 9.31 -8.95
N ARG A 106 -8.29 10.06 -10.02
CA ARG A 106 -7.12 10.61 -10.70
C ARG A 106 -6.70 11.94 -10.05
N PRO A 107 -5.40 12.25 -9.99
CA PRO A 107 -4.94 13.54 -9.46
C PRO A 107 -5.61 14.75 -10.15
N THR A 108 -5.90 14.65 -11.45
CA THR A 108 -6.56 15.71 -12.21
C THR A 108 -7.99 15.99 -11.78
N GLU A 109 -8.67 15.05 -11.14
CA GLU A 109 -10.05 15.22 -10.61
C GLU A 109 -10.06 15.92 -9.24
N ILE A 110 -8.90 16.09 -8.58
CA ILE A 110 -8.78 16.50 -7.19
C ILE A 110 -8.47 17.98 -7.09
N ALA A 111 -9.20 18.69 -6.24
CA ALA A 111 -8.89 20.06 -5.85
C ALA A 111 -7.94 20.10 -4.63
N GLN A 112 -8.28 19.36 -3.57
CA GLN A 112 -7.55 19.39 -2.30
C GLN A 112 -7.50 18.01 -1.66
N ILE A 113 -6.37 17.69 -1.01
CA ILE A 113 -6.26 16.55 -0.08
C ILE A 113 -5.93 17.09 1.29
N THR A 114 -6.71 16.69 2.30
CA THR A 114 -6.47 17.03 3.70
C THR A 114 -6.14 15.78 4.50
N PHE A 115 -5.07 15.84 5.28
CA PHE A 115 -4.57 14.78 6.12
C PHE A 115 -4.91 15.11 7.59
N LEU A 116 -5.87 14.39 8.16
CA LEU A 116 -6.28 14.49 9.55
C LEU A 116 -5.55 13.43 10.37
N LYS A 117 -4.50 13.83 11.07
CA LYS A 117 -3.56 12.92 11.75
C LYS A 117 -3.94 12.70 13.21
N ALA A 118 -4.26 13.78 13.90
CA ALA A 118 -4.54 13.77 15.33
C ALA A 118 -5.94 13.23 15.65
N ALA A 119 -6.08 12.61 16.82
CA ALA A 119 -7.33 12.02 17.28
C ALA A 119 -8.48 13.04 17.34
N GLN A 120 -8.20 14.28 17.78
CA GLN A 120 -9.19 15.36 17.83
C GLN A 120 -9.74 15.74 16.45
N ALA A 121 -8.93 15.60 15.39
CA ALA A 121 -9.35 15.93 14.03
C ALA A 121 -10.23 14.84 13.39
N VAL A 122 -10.23 13.61 13.94
CA VAL A 122 -10.90 12.46 13.34
C VAL A 122 -12.05 11.87 14.16
N VAL A 123 -12.28 12.35 15.39
CA VAL A 123 -13.26 11.77 16.33
C VAL A 123 -14.65 11.65 15.72
N LEU A 124 -15.09 12.60 14.91
CA LEU A 124 -16.41 12.61 14.26
C LEU A 124 -16.61 11.48 13.23
N TYR A 125 -15.53 10.85 12.77
CA TYR A 125 -15.61 9.69 11.89
C TYR A 125 -15.76 8.35 12.64
N GLY A 126 -15.85 8.45 13.98
CA GLY A 126 -16.06 7.31 14.85
C GLY A 126 -14.90 6.30 14.81
N SER A 127 -15.21 5.03 15.00
CA SER A 127 -14.25 3.92 15.03
C SER A 127 -13.36 3.88 13.79
N ARG A 128 -13.91 4.09 12.61
CA ARG A 128 -13.16 4.02 11.33
C ARG A 128 -12.08 5.08 11.19
N GLY A 129 -12.24 6.24 11.80
CA GLY A 129 -11.25 7.32 11.80
C GLY A 129 -10.07 7.11 12.74
N ALA A 130 -10.08 6.07 13.57
CA ALA A 130 -9.12 5.91 14.66
C ALA A 130 -7.65 5.78 14.25
N LYS A 131 -7.33 5.48 12.99
CA LYS A 131 -5.96 5.43 12.46
C LYS A 131 -5.60 6.65 11.61
N GLY A 132 -6.43 7.70 11.65
CA GLY A 132 -6.30 8.90 10.83
C GLY A 132 -7.24 8.89 9.64
N VAL A 133 -7.43 10.06 9.01
CA VAL A 133 -8.33 10.24 7.87
C VAL A 133 -7.65 11.06 6.78
N ILE A 134 -7.82 10.65 5.54
CA ILE A 134 -7.39 11.37 4.34
C ILE A 134 -8.65 11.81 3.59
N LEU A 135 -8.89 13.12 3.54
CA LEU A 135 -10.02 13.71 2.82
C LEU A 135 -9.58 14.13 1.44
N ILE A 136 -10.16 13.55 0.41
CA ILE A 136 -9.98 13.93 -0.99
C ILE A 136 -11.21 14.71 -1.42
N THR A 137 -11.02 15.98 -1.76
CA THR A 137 -12.08 16.85 -2.28
C THR A 137 -11.90 16.99 -3.78
N THR A 138 -12.95 16.67 -4.54
CA THR A 138 -12.92 16.75 -6.00
C THR A 138 -13.19 18.17 -6.49
N LYS A 139 -12.77 18.46 -7.71
CA LYS A 139 -13.01 19.74 -8.40
C LYS A 139 -14.51 19.96 -8.63
N ARG A 140 -14.93 21.22 -8.59
CA ARG A 140 -16.31 21.68 -8.81
C ARG A 140 -16.36 22.71 -9.91
N GLY A 141 -17.52 22.87 -10.51
CA GLY A 141 -17.82 23.99 -11.40
C GLY A 141 -17.97 25.31 -10.64
N CYS A 142 -17.91 26.40 -11.37
CA CYS A 142 -18.14 27.74 -10.85
C CYS A 142 -19.08 28.51 -11.82
N ASP A 143 -19.70 29.58 -11.31
CA ASP A 143 -20.53 30.48 -12.10
C ASP A 143 -19.66 31.29 -13.07
N LYS A 144 -19.26 30.68 -14.16
CA LYS A 144 -18.43 31.23 -15.25
C LYS A 144 -18.77 30.52 -16.55
N ASP A 145 -18.38 31.14 -17.68
CA ASP A 145 -18.46 30.55 -19.00
C ASP A 145 -17.75 29.19 -19.07
N LEU A 146 -18.14 28.39 -20.04
CA LEU A 146 -17.57 27.08 -20.30
C LEU A 146 -16.05 27.18 -20.48
N ARG A 147 -15.33 26.49 -19.61
CA ARG A 147 -13.89 26.29 -19.71
C ARG A 147 -13.61 24.85 -20.12
N VAL A 148 -12.80 24.68 -21.15
CA VAL A 148 -12.33 23.37 -21.61
C VAL A 148 -10.82 23.32 -21.43
N SER A 149 -10.34 22.26 -20.82
CA SER A 149 -8.92 21.98 -20.65
C SER A 149 -8.63 20.56 -21.12
N ALA A 150 -7.58 20.40 -21.92
CA ALA A 150 -7.12 19.08 -22.36
C ALA A 150 -5.64 18.92 -22.05
N ARG A 151 -5.25 17.74 -21.61
CA ARG A 151 -3.88 17.37 -21.31
C ARG A 151 -3.57 15.99 -21.86
N ALA A 152 -2.41 15.83 -22.48
CA ALA A 152 -1.88 14.54 -22.89
C ALA A 152 -0.46 14.39 -22.35
N ASN A 153 -0.15 13.22 -21.81
CA ASN A 153 1.17 12.88 -21.31
C ASN A 153 1.60 11.54 -21.90
N ALA A 154 2.89 11.42 -22.21
CA ALA A 154 3.54 10.17 -22.56
C ALA A 154 4.73 9.99 -21.64
N GLY A 155 4.79 8.85 -20.97
CA GLY A 155 5.86 8.48 -20.05
C GLY A 155 6.69 7.33 -20.60
N ILE A 156 7.98 7.33 -20.26
CA ILE A 156 8.92 6.25 -20.53
C ILE A 156 9.51 5.81 -19.18
N ASN A 157 9.24 4.57 -18.82
CA ASN A 157 9.76 3.97 -17.60
C ASN A 157 11.03 3.18 -17.95
N VAL A 158 12.13 3.51 -17.29
CA VAL A 158 13.44 2.84 -17.47
C VAL A 158 13.74 2.06 -16.20
N PRO A 159 13.91 0.73 -16.27
CA PRO A 159 14.33 -0.07 -15.13
C PRO A 159 15.68 0.43 -14.60
N LYS A 160 15.77 0.60 -13.30
CA LYS A 160 16.98 1.11 -12.66
C LYS A 160 18.11 0.08 -12.66
N SER A 161 17.79 -1.17 -12.38
CA SER A 161 18.72 -2.29 -12.39
C SER A 161 17.95 -3.60 -12.38
N TYR A 162 18.57 -4.64 -12.89
CA TYR A 162 18.10 -6.01 -12.77
C TYR A 162 19.06 -6.82 -11.89
N PRO A 163 18.60 -7.93 -11.28
CA PRO A 163 19.46 -8.88 -10.62
C PRO A 163 20.53 -9.41 -11.60
N LYS A 164 21.73 -9.63 -11.09
CA LYS A 164 22.80 -10.28 -11.84
C LYS A 164 22.96 -11.69 -11.30
N TYR A 165 22.85 -12.65 -12.18
CA TYR A 165 23.02 -14.06 -11.87
C TYR A 165 24.35 -14.54 -12.41
N LEU A 166 24.88 -15.59 -11.80
CA LEU A 166 26.05 -16.29 -12.30
C LEU A 166 25.75 -16.92 -13.67
N ALA A 167 26.74 -16.95 -14.55
CA ALA A 167 26.69 -17.77 -15.76
C ALA A 167 26.64 -19.27 -15.39
N SER A 168 26.09 -20.10 -16.27
CA SER A 168 25.91 -21.54 -16.01
C SER A 168 27.19 -22.25 -15.56
N ALA A 169 28.29 -22.03 -16.25
CA ALA A 169 29.58 -22.63 -15.91
C ALA A 169 30.16 -22.13 -14.59
N GLU A 170 29.98 -20.83 -14.29
CA GLU A 170 30.40 -20.23 -13.03
C GLU A 170 29.59 -20.81 -11.85
N TYR A 171 28.29 -20.95 -12.02
CA TYR A 171 27.41 -21.60 -11.05
C TYR A 171 27.87 -23.06 -10.78
N MET A 172 28.09 -23.85 -11.84
CA MET A 172 28.55 -25.23 -11.71
C MET A 172 29.86 -25.35 -10.96
N THR A 173 30.80 -24.43 -11.23
CA THR A 173 32.11 -24.39 -10.58
C THR A 173 32.00 -24.12 -9.08
N LEU A 174 31.21 -23.07 -8.71
CA LEU A 174 31.00 -22.71 -7.32
C LEU A 174 30.18 -23.76 -6.56
N TYR A 175 29.23 -24.39 -7.24
CA TYR A 175 28.45 -25.49 -6.67
C TYR A 175 29.34 -26.70 -6.33
N ASN A 176 30.21 -27.08 -7.24
CA ASN A 176 31.22 -28.15 -7.00
C ASN A 176 32.20 -27.78 -5.86
N GLU A 177 32.58 -26.49 -5.74
CA GLU A 177 33.39 -26.00 -4.65
C GLU A 177 32.66 -26.16 -3.31
N ALA A 178 31.38 -25.78 -3.26
CA ALA A 178 30.55 -25.94 -2.06
C ALA A 178 30.44 -27.43 -1.64
N LEU A 179 30.19 -28.34 -2.62
CA LEU A 179 30.15 -29.78 -2.34
C LEU A 179 31.51 -30.30 -1.79
N ARG A 180 32.61 -29.89 -2.37
CA ARG A 180 33.97 -30.27 -1.86
C ARG A 180 34.20 -29.78 -0.43
N ASN A 181 33.78 -28.55 -0.12
CA ASN A 181 33.84 -27.99 1.21
C ASN A 181 32.98 -28.78 2.21
N ASP A 182 31.90 -29.39 1.73
CA ASP A 182 31.02 -30.27 2.51
C ASP A 182 31.53 -31.74 2.56
N GLY A 183 32.67 -32.04 1.90
CA GLY A 183 33.21 -33.40 1.83
C GLY A 183 32.40 -34.32 0.92
N LEU A 184 31.63 -33.76 -0.01
CA LEU A 184 30.84 -34.48 -1.01
C LEU A 184 31.55 -34.49 -2.39
N ASP A 185 31.20 -35.44 -3.21
CA ASP A 185 31.69 -35.52 -4.59
C ASP A 185 31.12 -34.37 -5.46
N PRO A 186 31.90 -33.86 -6.43
CA PRO A 186 31.41 -32.89 -7.41
C PRO A 186 30.20 -33.39 -8.16
N ALA A 187 29.18 -32.54 -8.32
CA ALA A 187 27.97 -32.86 -9.06
C ALA A 187 28.14 -32.71 -10.58
N PHE A 188 29.09 -31.89 -11.01
CA PHE A 188 29.31 -31.57 -12.43
C PHE A 188 30.74 -31.95 -12.82
N SER A 189 30.90 -32.61 -13.98
CA SER A 189 32.25 -32.90 -14.50
C SER A 189 32.88 -31.66 -15.13
N ASP A 190 34.25 -31.68 -15.22
CA ASP A 190 34.99 -30.61 -15.88
C ASP A 190 34.60 -30.46 -17.36
N GLU A 191 34.27 -31.56 -18.03
CA GLU A 191 33.78 -31.57 -19.41
C GLU A 191 32.42 -30.87 -19.53
N GLN A 192 31.51 -31.15 -18.60
CA GLN A 192 30.23 -30.43 -18.56
C GLN A 192 30.43 -28.92 -18.38
N ILE A 193 31.26 -28.52 -17.40
CA ILE A 193 31.56 -27.10 -17.11
C ILE A 193 32.15 -26.43 -18.35
N TYR A 194 33.09 -27.09 -19.02
CA TYR A 194 33.71 -26.61 -20.27
C TYR A 194 32.70 -26.41 -21.38
N ASN A 195 31.81 -27.39 -21.60
CA ASN A 195 30.77 -27.31 -22.64
C ASN A 195 29.82 -26.11 -22.40
N TYR A 196 29.42 -25.84 -21.17
CA TYR A 196 28.61 -24.66 -20.84
C TYR A 196 29.38 -23.35 -20.95
N ALA A 197 30.67 -23.34 -20.60
CA ALA A 197 31.54 -22.15 -20.73
C ALA A 197 31.86 -21.82 -22.20
N SER A 198 32.00 -22.83 -23.04
CA SER A 198 32.38 -22.66 -24.46
C SER A 198 31.32 -22.01 -25.32
N GLY A 199 30.01 -22.16 -24.94
CA GLY A 199 28.90 -21.70 -25.73
C GLY A 199 28.78 -22.42 -27.10
N SER A 200 29.40 -23.60 -27.26
CA SER A 200 29.46 -24.34 -28.53
C SER A 200 28.11 -24.69 -29.11
N ASN A 201 27.15 -24.99 -28.26
CA ASN A 201 25.76 -25.24 -28.62
C ASN A 201 24.83 -24.73 -27.54
N PRO A 202 24.26 -23.50 -27.69
CA PRO A 202 23.42 -22.89 -26.65
C PRO A 202 22.08 -23.62 -26.46
N TYR A 203 21.67 -24.46 -27.33
CA TYR A 203 20.46 -25.28 -27.22
C TYR A 203 20.71 -26.59 -26.47
N ARG A 204 21.93 -27.04 -26.42
CA ARG A 204 22.33 -28.23 -25.67
C ARG A 204 22.93 -27.86 -24.31
N TYR A 205 23.69 -26.78 -24.28
CA TYR A 205 24.38 -26.24 -23.09
C TYR A 205 23.93 -24.79 -22.80
N PRO A 206 22.71 -24.59 -22.34
CA PRO A 206 22.13 -23.26 -22.24
C PRO A 206 22.81 -22.40 -21.16
N ASN A 207 23.07 -21.15 -21.52
CA ASN A 207 23.50 -20.12 -20.61
C ASN A 207 22.62 -18.89 -20.79
N ILE A 208 21.49 -18.84 -20.06
CA ILE A 208 20.41 -17.93 -20.32
C ILE A 208 20.44 -16.79 -19.30
N ASN A 209 20.45 -15.58 -19.79
CA ASN A 209 20.21 -14.41 -18.99
C ASN A 209 18.74 -14.00 -19.16
N PHE A 210 17.88 -14.33 -18.19
CA PHE A 210 16.45 -14.04 -18.20
C PHE A 210 16.13 -12.53 -18.11
N PHE A 211 17.12 -11.69 -17.80
CA PHE A 211 16.99 -10.24 -17.76
C PHE A 211 17.68 -9.53 -18.94
N SER A 212 17.98 -10.27 -20.01
CA SER A 212 18.54 -9.72 -21.25
C SER A 212 17.48 -9.04 -22.13
N ASP A 213 17.95 -8.28 -23.11
CA ASP A 213 17.11 -7.62 -24.12
C ASP A 213 16.30 -8.62 -24.99
N ASP A 214 16.64 -9.90 -24.99
CA ASP A 214 15.90 -10.94 -25.68
C ASP A 214 14.51 -11.16 -25.09
N TYR A 215 14.36 -10.94 -23.77
CA TYR A 215 13.14 -11.21 -23.02
C TYR A 215 12.51 -9.93 -22.47
N ILE A 216 13.30 -8.89 -22.21
CA ILE A 216 12.88 -7.69 -21.51
C ILE A 216 13.16 -6.45 -22.34
N ARG A 217 12.16 -5.62 -22.52
CA ARG A 217 12.32 -4.29 -23.16
C ARG A 217 13.18 -3.40 -22.29
N LYS A 218 14.01 -2.57 -22.91
CA LYS A 218 14.79 -1.54 -22.21
C LYS A 218 13.90 -0.50 -21.51
N THR A 219 12.69 -0.32 -22.04
CA THR A 219 11.73 0.67 -21.51
C THR A 219 10.31 0.15 -21.66
N SER A 220 9.45 0.51 -20.72
CA SER A 220 8.00 0.46 -20.89
C SER A 220 7.42 1.87 -21.07
N GLN A 221 6.22 1.94 -21.61
CA GLN A 221 5.58 3.20 -21.98
C GLN A 221 4.23 3.32 -21.29
N ASP A 222 3.89 4.53 -20.88
CA ASP A 222 2.58 4.89 -20.40
C ASP A 222 2.05 6.11 -21.15
N TYR A 223 0.76 6.10 -21.40
CA TYR A 223 0.05 7.17 -22.09
C TYR A 223 -1.14 7.58 -21.24
N ASN A 224 -1.33 8.89 -21.09
CA ASN A 224 -2.42 9.47 -20.32
C ASN A 224 -3.02 10.66 -21.07
N GLY A 225 -4.33 10.62 -21.28
CA GLY A 225 -5.10 11.71 -21.85
C GLY A 225 -6.23 12.13 -20.91
N VAL A 226 -6.42 13.44 -20.72
CA VAL A 226 -7.48 13.99 -19.87
C VAL A 226 -8.13 15.16 -20.58
N ALA A 227 -9.47 15.18 -20.56
CA ALA A 227 -10.28 16.32 -20.96
C ALA A 227 -11.15 16.76 -19.78
N GLU A 228 -11.10 18.04 -19.44
CA GLU A 228 -11.88 18.64 -18.36
C GLU A 228 -12.80 19.71 -18.93
N PHE A 229 -14.04 19.71 -18.47
CA PHE A 229 -15.08 20.68 -18.82
C PHE A 229 -15.66 21.25 -17.53
N SER A 230 -15.66 22.55 -17.39
CA SER A 230 -16.26 23.20 -16.22
C SER A 230 -16.93 24.52 -16.61
N GLY A 231 -17.98 24.85 -15.89
CA GLY A 231 -18.74 26.06 -16.13
C GLY A 231 -19.96 26.09 -15.26
N GLY A 232 -20.82 27.07 -15.52
CA GLY A 232 -22.05 27.15 -14.79
C GLY A 232 -22.77 28.48 -14.99
N GLY A 233 -23.79 28.66 -14.15
CA GLY A 233 -24.60 29.85 -14.12
C GLY A 233 -25.38 29.91 -12.83
N ARG A 234 -26.37 30.80 -12.77
CA ARG A 234 -27.12 31.11 -11.56
C ARG A 234 -27.74 29.89 -10.85
N TYR A 235 -28.14 28.85 -11.59
CA TYR A 235 -28.91 27.71 -11.04
C TYR A 235 -28.12 26.42 -10.96
N ALA A 236 -27.08 26.26 -11.79
CA ALA A 236 -26.29 25.04 -11.79
C ALA A 236 -24.86 25.31 -12.21
N ASN A 237 -23.91 24.68 -11.51
CA ASN A 237 -22.51 24.63 -11.90
C ASN A 237 -22.13 23.17 -12.15
N PHE A 238 -21.25 22.93 -13.12
CA PHE A 238 -20.84 21.58 -13.46
C PHE A 238 -19.33 21.48 -13.66
N TYR A 239 -18.81 20.30 -13.35
CA TYR A 239 -17.45 19.89 -13.65
C TYR A 239 -17.49 18.47 -14.21
N THR A 240 -16.81 18.22 -15.30
CA THR A 240 -16.68 16.89 -15.91
C THR A 240 -15.22 16.62 -16.22
N ASN A 241 -14.76 15.41 -15.90
CA ASN A 241 -13.43 14.92 -16.23
C ASN A 241 -13.54 13.59 -16.97
N ILE A 242 -12.92 13.49 -18.13
CA ILE A 242 -12.81 12.25 -18.91
C ILE A 242 -11.32 11.97 -19.04
N GLY A 243 -10.86 10.88 -18.43
CA GLY A 243 -9.46 10.50 -18.42
C GLY A 243 -9.24 9.08 -18.88
N TYR A 244 -8.32 8.91 -19.83
CA TYR A 244 -7.88 7.60 -20.31
C TYR A 244 -6.40 7.42 -20.05
N GLU A 245 -6.01 6.23 -19.59
CA GLU A 245 -4.61 5.82 -19.45
C GLU A 245 -4.38 4.43 -20.01
N SER A 246 -3.18 4.20 -20.52
CA SER A 246 -2.75 2.89 -20.99
C SER A 246 -1.25 2.72 -20.76
N SER A 247 -0.85 1.54 -20.30
CA SER A 247 0.55 1.15 -20.10
C SER A 247 0.82 -0.24 -20.64
N ASN A 248 2.04 -0.46 -21.13
CA ASN A 248 2.52 -1.76 -21.56
C ASN A 248 3.49 -2.36 -20.54
N ASP A 249 3.75 -3.66 -20.68
CA ASP A 249 4.69 -4.41 -19.85
C ASP A 249 6.14 -4.31 -20.36
N LEU A 250 7.09 -4.66 -19.51
CA LEU A 250 8.50 -4.80 -19.84
C LEU A 250 8.80 -6.10 -20.58
N LEU A 251 8.02 -7.16 -20.36
CA LEU A 251 8.23 -8.44 -21.04
C LEU A 251 7.98 -8.33 -22.56
N ASN A 252 8.83 -8.94 -23.37
CA ASN A 252 8.84 -8.77 -24.82
C ASN A 252 8.82 -10.07 -25.63
N PHE A 253 8.36 -11.17 -25.07
CA PHE A 253 8.32 -12.45 -25.75
C PHE A 253 7.01 -13.20 -25.47
N GLY A 254 6.67 -14.17 -26.34
CA GLY A 254 5.45 -14.94 -26.21
C GLY A 254 4.19 -14.05 -26.15
N GLU A 255 3.22 -14.47 -25.37
CA GLU A 255 1.96 -13.77 -25.14
C GLU A 255 2.11 -12.44 -24.41
N SER A 256 3.20 -12.27 -23.65
CA SER A 256 3.44 -11.03 -22.91
C SER A 256 3.68 -9.80 -23.78
N LYS A 257 4.05 -9.98 -25.06
CA LYS A 257 4.12 -8.88 -26.03
C LYS A 257 2.83 -8.06 -26.10
N ASN A 258 1.71 -8.70 -25.81
CA ASN A 258 0.36 -8.15 -25.85
C ASN A 258 -0.15 -7.66 -24.48
N ASN A 259 0.68 -7.77 -23.43
CA ASN A 259 0.31 -7.32 -22.09
C ASN A 259 0.08 -5.82 -22.08
N ARG A 260 -1.06 -5.43 -21.54
CA ARG A 260 -1.48 -4.03 -21.49
C ARG A 260 -2.47 -3.79 -20.36
N ASN A 261 -2.30 -2.69 -19.67
CA ASN A 261 -3.30 -2.15 -18.75
C ASN A 261 -3.96 -0.93 -19.38
N SER A 262 -5.25 -0.77 -19.21
CA SER A 262 -5.98 0.41 -19.64
C SER A 262 -7.05 0.79 -18.63
N ARG A 263 -7.27 2.09 -18.46
CA ARG A 263 -8.27 2.62 -17.54
C ARG A 263 -8.93 3.85 -18.15
N LEU A 264 -10.25 3.87 -18.12
CA LEU A 264 -11.08 5.01 -18.47
C LEU A 264 -11.84 5.47 -17.22
N ASN A 265 -11.68 6.73 -16.83
CA ASN A 265 -12.46 7.38 -15.79
C ASN A 265 -13.37 8.44 -16.41
N ILE A 266 -14.61 8.49 -15.96
CA ILE A 266 -15.57 9.53 -16.34
C ILE A 266 -16.22 10.03 -15.05
N ARG A 267 -15.94 11.28 -14.69
CA ARG A 267 -16.54 11.96 -13.53
C ARG A 267 -17.41 13.13 -13.96
N GLY A 268 -18.55 13.27 -13.34
CA GLY A 268 -19.42 14.43 -13.43
C GLY A 268 -19.84 14.90 -12.05
N ASN A 269 -19.61 16.17 -11.73
CA ASN A 269 -20.07 16.83 -10.51
C ASN A 269 -20.96 17.98 -10.89
N VAL A 270 -22.15 18.05 -10.31
CA VAL A 270 -23.14 19.12 -10.57
C VAL A 270 -23.60 19.69 -9.23
N ASP A 271 -23.43 20.98 -9.06
CA ASP A 271 -23.98 21.74 -7.93
C ASP A 271 -25.22 22.49 -8.40
N LEU A 272 -26.31 22.36 -7.65
CA LEU A 272 -27.61 22.92 -7.97
C LEU A 272 -28.02 23.98 -6.95
N ARG A 273 -28.45 25.16 -7.40
CA ARG A 273 -29.06 26.17 -6.56
C ARG A 273 -30.53 26.26 -6.92
N MET A 274 -31.40 25.66 -6.12
CA MET A 274 -32.84 25.62 -6.37
C MET A 274 -33.48 26.95 -6.01
N ASN A 275 -33.05 27.55 -4.89
CA ASN A 275 -33.44 28.88 -4.43
C ASN A 275 -32.42 29.39 -3.37
N ASP A 276 -32.73 30.48 -2.67
CA ASP A 276 -31.82 31.14 -1.72
C ASP A 276 -31.56 30.32 -0.46
N TRP A 277 -32.37 29.31 -0.15
CA TRP A 277 -32.24 28.50 1.05
C TRP A 277 -32.10 26.99 0.78
N ILE A 278 -32.25 26.53 -0.47
CA ILE A 278 -32.08 25.13 -0.88
C ILE A 278 -31.02 25.05 -1.96
N SER A 279 -29.98 24.30 -1.68
CA SER A 279 -29.01 23.87 -2.68
C SER A 279 -28.78 22.38 -2.57
N GLY A 280 -28.25 21.78 -3.61
CA GLY A 280 -27.97 20.36 -3.66
C GLY A 280 -26.80 20.06 -4.57
N TRP A 281 -26.35 18.83 -4.58
CA TRP A 281 -25.33 18.36 -5.50
C TRP A 281 -25.58 16.91 -5.92
N VAL A 282 -25.08 16.57 -7.10
CA VAL A 282 -25.03 15.22 -7.61
C VAL A 282 -23.64 14.97 -8.18
N ASN A 283 -23.02 13.88 -7.77
CA ASN A 283 -21.75 13.42 -8.31
C ASN A 283 -21.92 12.01 -8.87
N ALA A 284 -21.33 11.76 -10.02
CA ALA A 284 -21.26 10.43 -10.61
C ALA A 284 -19.84 10.16 -11.09
N ASN A 285 -19.36 8.95 -10.87
CA ASN A 285 -18.05 8.52 -11.36
C ASN A 285 -18.14 7.09 -11.88
N ALA A 286 -17.67 6.87 -13.11
CA ALA A 286 -17.58 5.55 -13.72
C ALA A 286 -16.12 5.23 -14.05
N ILE A 287 -15.68 4.04 -13.66
CA ILE A 287 -14.30 3.58 -13.85
C ILE A 287 -14.35 2.24 -14.57
N PHE A 288 -13.67 2.18 -15.69
CA PHE A 288 -13.52 1.00 -16.54
C PHE A 288 -12.04 0.65 -16.55
N TYR A 289 -11.69 -0.50 -15.98
CA TYR A 289 -10.34 -1.01 -15.97
C TYR A 289 -10.29 -2.34 -16.70
N ASP A 290 -9.37 -2.47 -17.65
CA ASP A 290 -9.09 -3.68 -18.40
C ASP A 290 -7.59 -3.92 -18.42
N SER A 291 -7.21 -5.14 -18.07
CA SER A 291 -5.82 -5.59 -18.03
C SER A 291 -5.70 -6.91 -18.75
N ARG A 292 -4.76 -7.03 -19.68
CA ARG A 292 -4.41 -8.28 -20.34
C ARG A 292 -3.02 -8.68 -19.93
N HIS A 293 -2.88 -9.93 -19.47
CA HIS A 293 -1.62 -10.52 -19.06
C HIS A 293 -1.50 -11.93 -19.64
N ASP A 294 -0.27 -12.38 -19.82
CA ASP A 294 0.03 -13.80 -19.95
C ASP A 294 -0.35 -14.54 -18.65
N LYS A 295 -0.33 -15.87 -18.68
CA LYS A 295 -0.66 -16.71 -17.52
C LYS A 295 0.55 -17.15 -16.72
N ALA A 296 1.75 -16.91 -17.23
CA ALA A 296 2.99 -17.25 -16.54
C ALA A 296 3.41 -16.16 -15.55
N ASP A 297 3.93 -16.57 -14.42
CA ASP A 297 4.60 -15.64 -13.50
C ASP A 297 6.11 -15.66 -13.76
N TYR A 298 6.53 -14.96 -14.80
CA TYR A 298 7.92 -14.87 -15.20
C TYR A 298 8.80 -14.29 -14.10
N TRP A 299 8.35 -13.19 -13.46
CA TRP A 299 9.12 -12.47 -12.46
C TRP A 299 9.35 -13.27 -11.19
N ALA A 300 8.36 -14.03 -10.74
CA ALA A 300 8.51 -14.89 -9.57
C ALA A 300 9.40 -16.11 -9.85
N ASN A 301 9.40 -16.61 -11.09
CA ASN A 301 10.02 -17.88 -11.44
C ASN A 301 11.35 -17.73 -12.19
N SER A 302 11.66 -16.57 -12.80
CA SER A 302 12.91 -16.36 -13.55
C SER A 302 14.16 -16.54 -12.69
N ALA A 303 14.08 -16.22 -11.40
CA ALA A 303 15.18 -16.44 -10.46
C ALA A 303 15.41 -17.91 -10.09
N THR A 304 14.43 -18.79 -10.27
CA THR A 304 14.48 -20.22 -9.95
C THR A 304 14.68 -21.11 -11.15
N LEU A 305 14.57 -20.56 -12.37
CA LEU A 305 14.87 -21.25 -13.61
C LEU A 305 16.38 -21.42 -13.78
N ARG A 306 16.92 -22.50 -13.24
CA ARG A 306 18.34 -22.81 -13.33
C ARG A 306 18.59 -23.65 -14.58
N PRO A 307 19.59 -23.31 -15.41
CA PRO A 307 19.92 -24.09 -16.61
C PRO A 307 20.37 -25.50 -16.24
N THR A 308 20.92 -25.67 -15.02
CA THR A 308 21.44 -26.95 -14.56
C THR A 308 21.16 -27.09 -13.06
N ALA A 309 20.29 -28.02 -12.69
CA ALA A 309 20.17 -28.48 -11.32
C ALA A 309 20.92 -29.82 -11.19
N PRO A 310 21.65 -30.09 -10.11
CA PRO A 310 22.30 -31.39 -9.92
C PRO A 310 21.30 -32.53 -10.05
N GLY A 311 21.65 -33.53 -10.87
CA GLY A 311 20.78 -34.69 -11.09
C GLY A 311 19.58 -34.48 -12.01
N SER A 312 19.43 -33.31 -12.61
CA SER A 312 18.35 -32.98 -13.55
C SER A 312 18.90 -32.67 -14.94
N ALA A 313 18.12 -32.96 -15.98
CA ALA A 313 18.42 -32.47 -17.34
C ALA A 313 18.31 -30.91 -17.34
N PRO A 314 19.17 -30.21 -18.10
CA PRO A 314 19.12 -28.75 -18.18
C PRO A 314 17.81 -28.27 -18.78
N LEU A 315 17.26 -27.19 -18.24
CA LEU A 315 16.12 -26.53 -18.85
C LEU A 315 16.58 -25.81 -20.13
N VAL A 316 16.17 -26.33 -21.27
CA VAL A 316 16.40 -25.74 -22.59
C VAL A 316 15.11 -25.05 -23.02
N PRO A 317 15.07 -23.72 -23.19
CA PRO A 317 13.86 -23.03 -23.60
C PRO A 317 13.34 -23.42 -24.97
N PHE A 318 14.28 -23.62 -25.92
CA PHE A 318 13.98 -23.95 -27.32
C PHE A 318 14.80 -25.11 -27.79
N ILE A 319 14.14 -25.95 -28.62
CA ILE A 319 14.79 -27.05 -29.35
C ILE A 319 14.67 -26.74 -30.84
N PRO A 320 15.78 -26.41 -31.52
CA PRO A 320 15.73 -26.11 -32.95
C PRO A 320 15.54 -27.39 -33.76
N ILE A 321 14.54 -27.37 -34.65
CA ILE A 321 14.19 -28.52 -35.49
C ILE A 321 15.25 -28.84 -36.55
N GLU A 322 16.12 -27.88 -36.86
CA GLU A 322 17.22 -28.06 -37.84
C GLU A 322 18.27 -29.09 -37.41
N PHE A 323 18.41 -29.32 -36.10
CA PHE A 323 19.33 -30.32 -35.57
C PHE A 323 18.73 -31.73 -35.52
N VAL A 324 17.42 -31.88 -35.77
CA VAL A 324 16.76 -33.18 -35.73
C VAL A 324 17.20 -34.02 -36.93
N ASP A 325 17.59 -35.26 -36.68
CA ASP A 325 17.98 -36.18 -37.75
C ASP A 325 16.83 -36.32 -38.76
N LYS A 326 17.13 -36.10 -40.04
CA LYS A 326 16.17 -36.18 -41.12
C LYS A 326 15.56 -37.60 -41.30
N ASN A 327 16.26 -38.61 -40.79
CA ASN A 327 15.83 -40.02 -40.88
C ASN A 327 14.98 -40.43 -39.66
N ASP A 328 14.85 -39.61 -38.64
CA ASP A 328 14.01 -39.91 -37.47
C ASP A 328 12.55 -39.53 -37.75
N ALA A 329 11.82 -40.42 -38.39
CA ALA A 329 10.41 -40.25 -38.74
C ALA A 329 9.50 -40.03 -37.51
N ALA A 330 9.89 -40.56 -36.34
CA ALA A 330 9.13 -40.42 -35.12
C ALA A 330 9.19 -38.97 -34.61
N SER A 331 10.38 -38.40 -34.52
CA SER A 331 10.56 -37.00 -34.13
C SER A 331 9.91 -36.01 -35.11
N TRP A 332 10.01 -36.27 -36.40
CA TRP A 332 9.33 -35.44 -37.42
C TRP A 332 7.81 -35.51 -37.32
N THR A 333 7.25 -36.66 -36.92
CA THR A 333 5.81 -36.78 -36.64
C THR A 333 5.41 -35.90 -35.44
N LEU A 334 6.22 -35.86 -34.39
CA LEU A 334 5.97 -34.97 -33.25
C LEU A 334 6.05 -33.49 -33.64
N ILE A 335 7.04 -33.10 -34.45
CA ILE A 335 7.22 -31.74 -34.96
C ILE A 335 6.00 -31.29 -35.78
N ASN A 336 5.59 -32.13 -36.74
CA ASN A 336 4.48 -31.79 -37.62
C ASN A 336 3.12 -31.71 -36.90
N ASN A 337 2.99 -32.37 -35.76
CA ASN A 337 1.78 -32.36 -34.94
C ASN A 337 1.85 -31.38 -33.76
N SER A 338 2.90 -30.58 -33.67
CA SER A 338 3.01 -29.56 -32.61
C SER A 338 2.17 -28.33 -32.89
N ASN A 339 1.34 -27.93 -31.96
CA ASN A 339 0.55 -26.68 -32.04
C ASN A 339 1.40 -25.44 -31.81
N TYR A 340 2.56 -25.60 -31.18
CA TYR A 340 3.42 -24.46 -30.76
C TYR A 340 4.83 -24.61 -31.34
N LEU A 341 4.96 -24.44 -32.65
CA LEU A 341 6.25 -24.32 -33.32
C LEU A 341 6.61 -22.83 -33.42
N ILE A 342 7.51 -22.37 -32.55
CA ILE A 342 7.88 -20.97 -32.42
C ILE A 342 8.71 -20.57 -33.67
N ASP A 343 8.28 -19.49 -34.33
CA ASP A 343 8.85 -18.95 -35.57
C ASP A 343 9.04 -19.99 -36.69
N GLY A 344 8.31 -21.12 -36.61
CA GLY A 344 8.44 -22.23 -37.53
C GLY A 344 9.77 -22.99 -37.41
N LYS A 345 10.54 -22.77 -36.31
CA LYS A 345 11.91 -23.29 -36.16
C LYS A 345 12.18 -23.97 -34.81
N TYR A 346 11.41 -23.66 -33.79
CA TYR A 346 11.72 -24.10 -32.45
C TYR A 346 10.52 -24.79 -31.78
N LEU A 347 10.76 -25.95 -31.18
CA LEU A 347 9.85 -26.56 -30.21
C LEU A 347 10.12 -25.98 -28.82
N LEU A 348 9.10 -25.96 -27.97
CA LEU A 348 9.25 -25.59 -26.57
C LEU A 348 10.02 -26.66 -25.80
N GLY A 349 11.12 -26.30 -25.17
CA GLY A 349 11.94 -27.23 -24.42
C GLY A 349 11.37 -27.50 -23.03
N GLY A 350 11.64 -28.70 -22.52
CA GLY A 350 11.29 -29.13 -21.17
C GLY A 350 11.79 -30.54 -20.89
N THR A 351 11.53 -31.04 -19.70
CA THR A 351 11.92 -32.36 -19.24
C THR A 351 10.78 -32.99 -18.46
N GLN A 352 10.90 -34.29 -18.15
CA GLN A 352 9.93 -34.96 -17.29
C GLN A 352 9.73 -34.24 -15.94
N LEU A 353 10.78 -33.64 -15.42
CA LEU A 353 10.72 -32.88 -14.14
C LEU A 353 10.23 -31.43 -14.32
N ASN A 354 10.35 -30.88 -15.53
CA ASN A 354 9.98 -29.51 -15.88
C ASN A 354 8.97 -29.48 -17.02
N MET A 355 7.87 -30.23 -16.87
CA MET A 355 6.79 -30.31 -17.87
C MET A 355 5.95 -29.03 -17.95
N THR A 356 6.00 -28.21 -16.91
CA THR A 356 5.38 -26.88 -16.85
C THR A 356 6.45 -25.88 -16.41
N ASN A 357 7.01 -25.15 -17.33
CA ASN A 357 7.99 -24.12 -17.01
C ASN A 357 7.44 -22.74 -17.45
N PRO A 358 7.80 -21.64 -16.74
CA PRO A 358 7.24 -20.33 -17.03
C PRO A 358 7.65 -19.82 -18.42
N PHE A 359 8.76 -20.26 -18.96
CA PHE A 359 9.23 -19.88 -20.29
C PHE A 359 8.31 -20.43 -21.39
N ALA A 360 8.04 -21.74 -21.36
CA ALA A 360 7.10 -22.37 -22.29
C ALA A 360 5.67 -21.82 -22.07
N ALA A 361 5.28 -21.62 -20.83
CA ALA A 361 3.99 -21.04 -20.48
C ALA A 361 3.77 -19.64 -21.09
N MET A 362 4.81 -18.80 -21.18
CA MET A 362 4.73 -17.47 -21.84
C MET A 362 4.33 -17.56 -23.31
N TYR A 363 4.68 -18.66 -24.00
CA TYR A 363 4.33 -18.85 -25.41
C TYR A 363 3.00 -19.59 -25.61
N ALA A 364 2.65 -20.49 -24.70
CA ALA A 364 1.69 -21.52 -25.03
C ALA A 364 0.59 -21.81 -24.02
N SER A 365 0.60 -21.16 -22.85
CA SER A 365 -0.45 -21.37 -21.84
C SER A 365 -1.71 -20.51 -22.05
N GLY A 366 -1.74 -19.70 -23.11
CA GLY A 366 -2.81 -18.75 -23.35
C GLY A 366 -2.65 -17.43 -22.58
N TYR A 367 -3.73 -16.73 -22.33
CA TYR A 367 -3.71 -15.42 -21.68
C TYR A 367 -4.94 -15.21 -20.78
N GLN A 368 -4.88 -14.19 -19.95
CA GLN A 368 -5.99 -13.75 -19.12
C GLN A 368 -6.27 -12.26 -19.26
N LYS A 369 -7.54 -11.90 -19.10
CA LYS A 369 -8.00 -10.51 -19.04
C LYS A 369 -8.71 -10.29 -17.71
N ALA A 370 -8.21 -9.37 -16.89
CA ALA A 370 -8.92 -8.89 -15.74
C ALA A 370 -9.76 -7.67 -16.14
N THR A 371 -11.03 -7.72 -15.80
CA THR A 371 -12.00 -6.66 -16.08
C THR A 371 -12.56 -6.16 -14.76
N SER A 372 -12.54 -4.84 -14.52
CA SER A 372 -13.20 -4.23 -13.37
C SER A 372 -14.05 -3.04 -13.84
N ARG A 373 -15.25 -2.96 -13.28
CA ARG A 373 -16.22 -1.88 -13.55
C ARG A 373 -16.70 -1.35 -12.21
N ARG A 374 -16.57 -0.04 -12.00
CA ARG A 374 -16.96 0.62 -10.76
C ARG A 374 -17.82 1.84 -11.07
N PHE A 375 -18.94 1.96 -10.36
CA PHE A 375 -19.85 3.08 -10.44
C PHE A 375 -20.04 3.66 -9.05
N GLN A 376 -19.90 4.97 -8.92
CA GLN A 376 -20.01 5.70 -7.67
C GLN A 376 -20.98 6.85 -7.88
N PHE A 377 -21.95 6.96 -7.02
CA PHE A 377 -22.99 7.98 -7.08
C PHE A 377 -23.20 8.62 -5.72
N ASP A 378 -23.21 9.94 -5.68
CA ASP A 378 -23.52 10.73 -4.49
C ASP A 378 -24.59 11.76 -4.83
N ALA A 379 -25.49 11.98 -3.91
CA ALA A 379 -26.41 13.09 -3.94
C ALA A 379 -26.58 13.68 -2.54
N GLY A 380 -26.80 14.96 -2.48
CA GLY A 380 -27.06 15.61 -1.20
C GLY A 380 -27.79 16.94 -1.34
N ILE A 381 -28.30 17.39 -0.21
CA ILE A 381 -29.07 18.62 -0.09
C ILE A 381 -28.52 19.43 1.08
N ASN A 382 -28.38 20.73 0.88
CA ASN A 382 -28.11 21.71 1.93
C ASN A 382 -29.34 22.62 2.07
N LEU A 383 -29.78 22.80 3.28
CA LEU A 383 -30.85 23.73 3.66
C LEU A 383 -30.26 24.83 4.54
N ASP A 384 -30.38 26.07 4.15
CA ASP A 384 -30.12 27.22 5.01
C ASP A 384 -31.41 27.55 5.79
N LEU A 385 -31.38 27.26 7.08
CA LEU A 385 -32.53 27.40 7.97
C LEU A 385 -32.55 28.77 8.67
N TYR A 386 -31.97 29.81 8.08
CA TYR A 386 -31.82 31.15 8.65
C TYR A 386 -33.16 31.79 9.10
N LYS A 387 -34.26 31.38 8.45
CA LYS A 387 -35.62 31.81 8.83
C LYS A 387 -36.12 31.22 10.15
N VAL A 388 -35.57 30.08 10.56
CA VAL A 388 -35.87 29.42 11.83
C VAL A 388 -34.91 29.93 12.89
N LEU A 389 -33.61 29.93 12.61
CA LEU A 389 -32.58 30.46 13.48
C LEU A 389 -31.40 30.95 12.62
N LYS A 390 -30.99 32.21 12.81
CA LYS A 390 -29.83 32.77 12.10
C LYS A 390 -28.58 31.93 12.31
N GLY A 391 -27.97 31.46 11.23
CA GLY A 391 -26.76 30.60 11.28
C GLY A 391 -27.03 29.12 11.39
N LEU A 392 -28.30 28.68 11.42
CA LEU A 392 -28.65 27.25 11.40
C LEU A 392 -28.69 26.72 9.96
N SER A 393 -28.13 25.56 9.76
CA SER A 393 -28.14 24.83 8.48
C SER A 393 -28.41 23.34 8.71
N PHE A 394 -28.93 22.70 7.70
CA PHE A 394 -29.08 21.26 7.64
C PHE A 394 -28.47 20.74 6.35
N ARG A 395 -27.70 19.65 6.42
CA ARG A 395 -27.12 18.97 5.27
C ARG A 395 -27.35 17.48 5.37
N THR A 396 -27.73 16.87 4.25
CA THR A 396 -27.81 15.40 4.14
C THR A 396 -27.14 14.92 2.86
N GLN A 397 -26.58 13.73 2.92
CA GLN A 397 -25.90 13.08 1.80
C GLN A 397 -26.25 11.60 1.78
N PHE A 398 -26.48 11.09 0.59
CA PHE A 398 -26.68 9.67 0.31
C PHE A 398 -25.73 9.26 -0.81
N SER A 399 -25.10 8.08 -0.68
CA SER A 399 -24.18 7.57 -1.68
C SER A 399 -24.35 6.08 -1.87
N VAL A 400 -24.20 5.64 -3.12
CA VAL A 400 -24.18 4.23 -3.50
C VAL A 400 -23.01 3.99 -4.43
N ASP A 401 -22.13 3.09 -4.04
CA ASP A 401 -21.02 2.59 -4.88
C ASP A 401 -21.30 1.12 -5.22
N TYR A 402 -21.05 0.77 -6.47
CA TYR A 402 -21.15 -0.60 -6.95
C TYR A 402 -19.92 -0.94 -7.79
N GLY A 403 -19.31 -2.08 -7.53
CA GLY A 403 -18.18 -2.55 -8.30
C GLY A 403 -18.24 -4.04 -8.58
N THR A 404 -17.80 -4.42 -9.78
CA THR A 404 -17.62 -5.81 -10.18
C THR A 404 -16.24 -6.01 -10.76
N SER A 405 -15.67 -7.17 -10.55
CA SER A 405 -14.48 -7.63 -11.24
C SER A 405 -14.56 -9.11 -11.55
N TYR A 406 -13.96 -9.51 -12.65
CA TYR A 406 -13.84 -10.89 -13.07
C TYR A 406 -12.61 -11.06 -13.97
N ILE A 407 -12.15 -12.30 -14.09
CA ILE A 407 -11.05 -12.69 -14.97
C ILE A 407 -11.62 -13.61 -16.04
N THR A 408 -11.35 -13.28 -17.29
CA THR A 408 -11.56 -14.19 -18.42
C THR A 408 -10.22 -14.73 -18.86
N SER A 409 -10.13 -16.04 -19.11
CA SER A 409 -8.89 -16.66 -19.59
C SER A 409 -9.16 -17.60 -20.78
N ILE A 410 -8.17 -17.71 -21.64
CA ILE A 410 -8.00 -18.80 -22.57
C ILE A 410 -6.91 -19.67 -21.97
N ASP A 411 -7.24 -20.93 -21.71
CA ASP A 411 -6.36 -21.87 -21.03
C ASP A 411 -5.97 -22.96 -22.01
N ASP A 412 -4.79 -22.82 -22.62
CA ASP A 412 -4.25 -23.78 -23.56
C ASP A 412 -3.39 -24.81 -22.82
N ASP A 413 -3.54 -26.09 -23.25
CA ASP A 413 -2.61 -27.14 -22.89
C ASP A 413 -1.46 -27.12 -23.89
N TYR A 414 -0.23 -27.19 -23.38
CA TYR A 414 0.95 -27.20 -24.26
C TYR A 414 1.90 -28.33 -23.91
N ALA A 415 2.54 -28.83 -24.95
CA ALA A 415 3.60 -29.82 -24.82
C ALA A 415 4.96 -29.15 -24.71
N VAL A 416 5.85 -29.78 -23.94
CA VAL A 416 7.27 -29.52 -23.96
C VAL A 416 8.02 -30.75 -24.46
N TYR A 417 9.20 -30.54 -25.02
CA TYR A 417 9.98 -31.56 -25.63
C TYR A 417 11.36 -31.64 -24.98
N GLU A 418 11.88 -32.87 -24.88
CA GLU A 418 13.25 -33.17 -24.47
C GLU A 418 14.00 -33.78 -25.63
N ALA A 419 15.20 -33.27 -25.92
CA ALA A 419 16.03 -33.71 -27.02
C ALA A 419 17.16 -34.63 -26.55
N SER A 420 17.32 -35.77 -27.18
CA SER A 420 18.50 -36.61 -27.03
C SER A 420 19.55 -36.21 -28.07
N TRP A 421 20.69 -35.74 -27.59
CA TRP A 421 21.78 -35.22 -28.41
C TRP A 421 22.87 -36.25 -28.67
N ASN A 422 23.41 -36.27 -29.90
CA ASN A 422 24.55 -37.08 -30.30
C ASN A 422 25.51 -36.24 -31.14
N ASN A 423 26.81 -36.41 -30.93
CA ASN A 423 27.88 -35.74 -31.67
C ASN A 423 28.76 -36.70 -32.50
N ALA A 424 28.38 -37.99 -32.62
CA ALA A 424 29.19 -39.02 -33.29
C ALA A 424 29.41 -38.79 -34.80
N PHE A 425 28.69 -37.87 -35.44
CA PHE A 425 28.73 -37.60 -36.87
C PHE A 425 29.43 -36.28 -37.26
N GLY A 426 30.33 -35.78 -36.39
CA GLY A 426 31.08 -34.55 -36.66
C GLY A 426 30.35 -33.25 -36.41
N GLY A 427 29.23 -33.31 -35.68
CA GLY A 427 28.43 -32.18 -35.21
C GLY A 427 27.27 -32.62 -34.35
N ASP A 428 26.76 -31.71 -33.51
CA ASP A 428 25.61 -32.00 -32.67
C ASP A 428 24.35 -32.26 -33.50
N ARG A 429 23.69 -33.37 -33.22
CA ARG A 429 22.40 -33.74 -33.82
C ARG A 429 21.45 -34.24 -32.73
N ILE A 430 20.16 -34.02 -32.95
CA ILE A 430 19.09 -34.59 -32.14
C ILE A 430 18.67 -35.91 -32.78
N THR A 431 18.89 -37.01 -32.05
CA THR A 431 18.59 -38.37 -32.49
C THR A 431 17.21 -38.84 -32.09
N SER A 432 16.58 -38.21 -31.09
CA SER A 432 15.18 -38.45 -30.74
C SER A 432 14.61 -37.29 -29.93
N LEU A 433 13.29 -37.13 -30.01
CA LEU A 433 12.49 -36.21 -29.22
C LEU A 433 11.53 -37.00 -28.33
N THR A 434 11.45 -36.60 -27.08
CA THR A 434 10.42 -37.07 -26.15
C THR A 434 9.43 -35.95 -25.88
N LYS A 435 8.14 -36.22 -26.06
CA LYS A 435 7.06 -35.27 -25.82
C LYS A 435 6.46 -35.49 -24.43
N TYR A 436 6.28 -34.41 -23.68
CA TYR A 436 5.56 -34.40 -22.41
C TYR A 436 4.35 -33.48 -22.50
N ASN A 437 3.28 -33.83 -21.80
CA ASN A 437 1.98 -33.17 -21.79
C ASN A 437 1.16 -33.25 -23.07
N MET A 438 -0.10 -32.90 -22.94
CA MET A 438 -1.00 -32.67 -24.06
C MET A 438 -0.65 -31.36 -24.75
N ASP A 439 -0.94 -31.28 -26.04
CA ASP A 439 -0.72 -30.14 -26.90
C ASP A 439 -2.05 -29.81 -27.56
N LYS A 440 -2.81 -28.95 -26.98
CA LYS A 440 -4.19 -28.65 -27.38
C LYS A 440 -4.53 -27.19 -27.21
N HIS A 441 -4.82 -26.51 -28.30
CA HIS A 441 -5.49 -25.21 -28.25
C HIS A 441 -6.92 -25.37 -27.74
N THR A 442 -7.31 -24.56 -26.76
CA THR A 442 -8.70 -24.47 -26.34
C THR A 442 -9.36 -23.26 -26.99
N GLY A 443 -10.55 -23.43 -27.57
CA GLY A 443 -11.37 -22.30 -28.00
C GLY A 443 -12.31 -21.79 -26.92
N THR A 444 -12.29 -22.41 -25.74
CA THR A 444 -13.23 -22.08 -24.66
C THR A 444 -12.67 -20.99 -23.76
N GLN A 445 -13.44 -19.94 -23.60
CA GLN A 445 -13.15 -18.87 -22.65
C GLN A 445 -13.69 -19.26 -21.27
N ASN A 446 -12.82 -19.28 -20.28
CA ASN A 446 -13.18 -19.48 -18.88
C ASN A 446 -13.41 -18.12 -18.17
N VAL A 447 -14.37 -18.11 -17.27
CA VAL A 447 -14.62 -16.95 -16.38
C VAL A 447 -14.40 -17.37 -14.94
N SER A 448 -13.55 -16.66 -14.24
CA SER A 448 -13.19 -16.94 -12.85
C SER A 448 -13.05 -15.64 -12.04
N GLY A 449 -12.87 -15.78 -10.74
CA GLY A 449 -12.59 -14.64 -9.85
C GLY A 449 -13.69 -13.58 -9.85
N SER A 450 -14.93 -13.95 -10.15
CA SER A 450 -16.06 -13.00 -10.14
C SER A 450 -16.32 -12.50 -8.73
N THR A 451 -16.15 -11.20 -8.54
CA THR A 451 -16.44 -10.51 -7.29
C THR A 451 -17.33 -9.30 -7.54
N ALA A 452 -18.18 -9.00 -6.59
CA ALA A 452 -18.98 -7.78 -6.58
C ALA A 452 -18.98 -7.17 -5.18
N TYR A 453 -19.01 -5.86 -5.11
CA TYR A 453 -19.22 -5.17 -3.85
C TYR A 453 -20.23 -4.03 -4.04
N GLN A 454 -20.91 -3.72 -2.95
CA GLN A 454 -21.79 -2.57 -2.85
C GLN A 454 -21.48 -1.84 -1.56
N THR A 455 -21.34 -0.52 -1.64
CA THR A 455 -21.24 0.35 -0.46
C THR A 455 -22.40 1.33 -0.47
N ILE A 456 -23.10 1.42 0.65
CA ILE A 456 -24.14 2.43 0.88
C ILE A 456 -23.63 3.32 2.01
N TYR A 457 -23.71 4.64 1.82
CA TYR A 457 -23.34 5.63 2.83
C TYR A 457 -24.46 6.65 2.97
N PHE A 458 -24.71 7.03 4.21
CA PHE A 458 -25.65 8.08 4.56
C PHE A 458 -25.07 8.98 5.64
N SER A 459 -25.28 10.28 5.52
CA SER A 459 -25.03 11.25 6.59
C SER A 459 -26.09 12.35 6.63
N ALA A 460 -26.38 12.81 7.83
CA ALA A 460 -27.22 13.98 8.08
C ALA A 460 -26.61 14.80 9.21
N GLN A 461 -26.58 16.11 9.04
CA GLN A 461 -25.98 17.01 10.03
C GLN A 461 -26.78 18.30 10.17
N PHE A 462 -26.88 18.78 11.40
CA PHE A 462 -27.26 20.15 11.72
C PHE A 462 -25.99 20.94 12.05
N GLY A 463 -25.81 22.06 11.39
CA GLY A 463 -24.73 23.01 11.66
C GLY A 463 -25.31 24.33 12.18
N TYR A 464 -24.69 24.89 13.19
CA TYR A 464 -24.98 26.22 13.70
C TYR A 464 -23.70 27.03 13.72
N GLN A 465 -23.71 28.21 13.11
CA GLN A 465 -22.58 29.14 13.13
C GLN A 465 -23.08 30.55 13.35
N ASN A 466 -22.61 31.20 14.40
CA ASN A 466 -22.96 32.56 14.68
C ASN A 466 -21.84 33.30 15.42
N THR A 467 -21.84 34.63 15.29
CA THR A 467 -20.95 35.52 16.02
C THR A 467 -21.80 36.42 16.90
N PHE A 468 -21.48 36.44 18.19
CA PHE A 468 -22.14 37.27 19.20
C PHE A 468 -21.19 38.39 19.67
N ALA A 469 -21.70 39.59 19.85
CA ALA A 469 -20.95 40.76 20.31
C ALA A 469 -19.60 40.94 19.56
N ASP A 470 -19.57 40.63 18.26
CA ASP A 470 -18.46 40.75 17.32
C ASP A 470 -17.21 39.91 17.63
N ASN A 471 -17.08 39.41 18.84
CA ASN A 471 -15.88 38.69 19.30
C ASN A 471 -16.10 37.22 19.69
N HIS A 472 -17.35 36.79 19.86
CA HIS A 472 -17.67 35.44 20.32
C HIS A 472 -18.16 34.61 19.14
N HIS A 473 -17.27 33.83 18.52
CA HIS A 473 -17.60 32.97 17.41
C HIS A 473 -17.93 31.57 17.96
N VAL A 474 -19.11 31.10 17.65
CA VAL A 474 -19.63 29.76 18.06
C VAL A 474 -19.95 28.93 16.83
N ASN A 475 -19.43 27.73 16.77
CA ASN A 475 -19.83 26.68 15.82
C ASN A 475 -20.33 25.48 16.60
N ALA A 476 -21.45 24.92 16.20
CA ALA A 476 -21.95 23.65 16.71
C ALA A 476 -22.32 22.73 15.54
N LEU A 477 -22.01 21.48 15.66
CA LEU A 477 -22.34 20.43 14.67
C LEU A 477 -22.92 19.23 15.39
N LEU A 478 -24.10 18.79 14.96
CA LEU A 478 -24.70 17.51 15.34
C LEU A 478 -24.79 16.64 14.10
N LEU A 479 -24.17 15.47 14.14
CA LEU A 479 -23.99 14.57 13.00
C LEU A 479 -24.54 13.18 13.30
N ALA A 480 -25.24 12.61 12.33
CA ALA A 480 -25.51 11.17 12.25
C ALA A 480 -24.95 10.64 10.93
N GLN A 481 -24.17 9.58 10.98
CA GLN A 481 -23.67 8.93 9.77
C GLN A 481 -23.65 7.42 9.90
N GLY A 482 -23.73 6.75 8.74
CA GLY A 482 -23.61 5.31 8.65
C GLY A 482 -23.15 4.84 7.28
N SER A 483 -22.43 3.74 7.26
CA SER A 483 -22.03 3.06 6.04
C SER A 483 -22.22 1.56 6.17
N GLN A 484 -22.61 0.93 5.06
CA GLN A 484 -22.69 -0.52 4.97
C GLN A 484 -21.99 -0.97 3.70
N GLN A 485 -21.15 -1.98 3.82
CA GLN A 485 -20.42 -2.57 2.71
C GLN A 485 -20.72 -4.06 2.64
N THR A 486 -21.08 -4.53 1.46
CA THR A 486 -21.39 -5.93 1.16
C THR A 486 -20.41 -6.41 0.08
N TYR A 487 -19.82 -7.58 0.28
CA TYR A 487 -18.99 -8.26 -0.71
C TYR A 487 -19.62 -9.58 -1.11
N SER A 488 -19.51 -9.95 -2.39
CA SER A 488 -19.88 -11.30 -2.85
C SER A 488 -19.05 -12.35 -2.13
N GLY A 489 -19.68 -13.46 -1.74
CA GLY A 489 -19.00 -14.55 -1.03
C GLY A 489 -18.74 -14.29 0.45
N THR A 490 -19.11 -13.13 1.00
CA THR A 490 -18.98 -12.81 2.42
C THR A 490 -20.34 -12.78 3.08
N TYR A 491 -20.55 -13.58 4.13
CA TYR A 491 -21.81 -13.66 4.82
C TYR A 491 -22.16 -12.38 5.60
N HIS A 492 -21.16 -11.82 6.31
CA HIS A 492 -21.36 -10.63 7.12
C HIS A 492 -21.12 -9.34 6.34
N ARG A 493 -22.05 -8.42 6.45
CA ARG A 493 -21.91 -7.04 5.96
C ARG A 493 -21.06 -6.26 6.96
N THR A 494 -20.15 -5.46 6.46
CA THR A 494 -19.43 -4.50 7.29
C THR A 494 -20.28 -3.24 7.44
N SER A 495 -20.76 -2.99 8.66
CA SER A 495 -21.60 -1.82 8.96
C SER A 495 -20.96 -0.98 10.04
N ASN A 496 -20.98 0.34 9.87
CA ASN A 496 -20.51 1.31 10.84
C ASN A 496 -21.54 2.42 10.94
N SER A 497 -21.81 2.86 12.17
CA SER A 497 -22.66 4.03 12.43
C SER A 497 -22.14 4.78 13.65
N ASN A 498 -22.30 6.08 13.64
CA ASN A 498 -22.01 6.92 14.79
C ASN A 498 -22.83 8.20 14.78
N LEU A 499 -23.05 8.72 15.99
CA LEU A 499 -23.54 10.06 16.25
C LEU A 499 -22.37 10.92 16.70
N GLY A 500 -22.23 12.11 16.14
CA GLY A 500 -21.18 13.06 16.45
C GLY A 500 -21.74 14.39 16.95
N LEU A 501 -21.12 14.96 17.96
CA LEU A 501 -21.32 16.32 18.44
C LEU A 501 -20.00 17.06 18.41
N GLN A 502 -19.99 18.28 17.88
CA GLN A 502 -18.84 19.18 17.95
C GLN A 502 -19.31 20.56 18.36
N LEU A 503 -18.58 21.17 19.28
CA LEU A 503 -18.80 22.52 19.79
C LEU A 503 -17.46 23.25 19.72
N ASP A 504 -17.39 24.28 18.91
CA ASP A 504 -16.20 25.11 18.78
C ASP A 504 -16.51 26.52 19.25
N TYR A 505 -15.61 27.07 19.99
CA TYR A 505 -15.67 28.44 20.48
C TYR A 505 -14.36 29.16 20.20
N ASN A 506 -14.47 30.35 19.64
CA ASN A 506 -13.35 31.24 19.38
C ASN A 506 -13.66 32.62 19.91
N TYR A 507 -12.83 33.15 20.80
CA TYR A 507 -12.94 34.50 21.34
C TYR A 507 -11.96 35.41 20.63
N ALA A 508 -12.47 36.37 19.89
CA ALA A 508 -11.74 37.46 19.23
C ALA A 508 -10.58 36.98 18.32
N GLY A 509 -10.64 35.75 17.80
CA GLY A 509 -9.55 35.13 17.03
C GLY A 509 -8.30 34.80 17.87
N LYS A 510 -8.36 34.89 19.19
CA LYS A 510 -7.24 34.67 20.13
C LYS A 510 -7.28 33.36 20.85
N TYR A 511 -8.42 33.04 21.48
CA TYR A 511 -8.59 31.84 22.30
C TYR A 511 -9.58 30.90 21.66
N TYR A 512 -9.19 29.65 21.53
CA TYR A 512 -9.96 28.60 20.87
C TYR A 512 -10.22 27.48 21.88
N ALA A 513 -11.41 26.95 21.85
CA ALA A 513 -11.79 25.76 22.62
C ALA A 513 -12.71 24.89 21.75
N ASP A 514 -12.27 23.69 21.44
CA ASP A 514 -13.04 22.69 20.68
C ASP A 514 -13.37 21.52 21.60
N PHE A 515 -14.62 21.15 21.63
CA PHE A 515 -15.10 19.90 22.21
C PHE A 515 -15.78 19.07 21.13
N SER A 516 -15.34 17.83 20.98
CA SER A 516 -15.96 16.88 20.06
C SER A 516 -16.22 15.56 20.77
N MET A 517 -17.32 14.90 20.44
CA MET A 517 -17.69 13.59 20.97
C MET A 517 -18.36 12.75 19.89
N ALA A 518 -17.98 11.49 19.79
CA ALA A 518 -18.69 10.52 18.97
C ALA A 518 -19.21 9.35 19.81
N ALA A 519 -20.48 9.01 19.63
CA ALA A 519 -21.04 7.76 20.11
C ALA A 519 -20.95 6.75 18.96
N VAL A 520 -20.07 5.76 19.11
CA VAL A 520 -19.81 4.73 18.07
C VAL A 520 -20.53 3.43 18.40
N HIS A 521 -20.98 2.73 17.38
CA HIS A 521 -21.59 1.42 17.50
C HIS A 521 -20.79 0.37 16.74
N SER A 522 -20.50 -0.77 17.37
CA SER A 522 -19.80 -1.90 16.74
C SER A 522 -20.60 -3.19 16.94
N ALA A 523 -20.91 -3.88 15.83
CA ALA A 523 -21.50 -5.21 15.86
C ALA A 523 -20.49 -6.33 16.17
N LYS A 524 -19.19 -6.03 16.22
CA LYS A 524 -18.14 -6.98 16.62
C LYS A 524 -18.08 -7.24 18.13
N LEU A 525 -18.76 -6.42 18.93
CA LEU A 525 -18.77 -6.49 20.39
C LEU A 525 -20.07 -7.13 20.94
N PRO A 526 -20.04 -7.68 22.16
CA PRO A 526 -21.22 -8.22 22.82
C PRO A 526 -22.27 -7.13 23.04
N GLU A 527 -23.52 -7.51 23.14
CA GLU A 527 -24.66 -6.58 23.13
C GLU A 527 -24.56 -5.47 24.18
N GLY A 528 -24.06 -5.74 25.36
CA GLY A 528 -23.86 -4.74 26.42
C GLY A 528 -22.74 -3.73 26.16
N ASN A 529 -21.81 -4.03 25.27
CA ASN A 529 -20.58 -3.25 25.01
C ASN A 529 -20.53 -2.63 23.62
N ARG A 530 -21.60 -2.69 22.84
CA ARG A 530 -21.64 -2.21 21.45
C ARG A 530 -21.52 -0.70 21.29
N ILE A 531 -21.90 0.08 22.32
CA ILE A 531 -21.86 1.55 22.27
C ILE A 531 -20.65 2.04 23.04
N GLY A 532 -19.80 2.84 22.39
CA GLY A 532 -18.64 3.48 22.99
C GLY A 532 -18.69 5.00 22.81
N LEU A 533 -18.35 5.77 23.84
CA LEU A 533 -18.23 7.22 23.77
C LEU A 533 -16.77 7.64 23.59
N SER A 534 -16.52 8.46 22.58
CA SER A 534 -15.19 8.96 22.18
C SER A 534 -15.11 10.47 22.34
N PRO A 535 -14.76 10.99 23.54
CA PRO A 535 -14.62 12.42 23.78
C PRO A 535 -13.26 12.95 23.33
N SER A 536 -13.24 14.22 22.91
CA SER A 536 -12.04 14.97 22.54
C SER A 536 -12.18 16.42 22.96
N PHE A 537 -11.09 16.98 23.46
CA PHE A 537 -11.01 18.38 23.87
C PHE A 537 -9.72 19.00 23.38
N THR A 538 -9.79 20.20 22.76
CA THR A 538 -8.62 20.92 22.24
C THR A 538 -8.71 22.38 22.62
N LEU A 539 -7.60 22.94 23.10
CA LEU A 539 -7.40 24.36 23.35
C LEU A 539 -6.40 24.95 22.38
N GLY A 540 -6.63 26.18 21.96
CA GLY A 540 -5.72 26.94 21.11
C GLY A 540 -5.55 28.39 21.65
N TRP A 541 -4.34 28.89 21.49
CA TRP A 541 -3.99 30.26 21.82
C TRP A 541 -3.20 30.88 20.67
N ARG A 542 -3.79 31.87 20.00
CA ARG A 542 -3.11 32.65 18.97
C ARG A 542 -2.37 33.84 19.60
N LEU A 543 -1.11 33.61 19.87
CA LEU A 543 -0.23 34.58 20.52
C LEU A 543 0.01 35.85 19.67
N SER A 544 0.00 35.71 18.34
CA SER A 544 0.19 36.84 17.42
C SER A 544 -0.89 37.90 17.52
N GLU A 545 -2.07 37.58 18.06
CA GLU A 545 -3.16 38.53 18.28
C GLU A 545 -3.09 39.22 19.65
N GLU A 546 -2.13 38.83 20.49
CA GLU A 546 -1.96 39.47 21.81
C GLU A 546 -1.26 40.84 21.71
N GLY A 547 -1.63 41.77 22.57
CA GLY A 547 -1.13 43.14 22.52
C GLY A 547 0.40 43.27 22.56
N PHE A 548 1.10 42.29 23.12
CA PHE A 548 2.57 42.30 23.21
C PHE A 548 3.26 41.76 21.95
N LEU A 549 2.54 41.08 21.01
CA LEU A 549 3.06 40.55 19.74
C LEU A 549 2.35 41.12 18.50
N LYS A 550 1.20 41.73 18.65
CA LYS A 550 0.35 42.17 17.53
C LYS A 550 1.06 43.16 16.59
N ASP A 551 1.95 43.98 17.13
CA ASP A 551 2.70 45.00 16.36
C ASP A 551 4.07 44.49 15.87
N ALA A 552 4.35 43.19 15.96
CA ALA A 552 5.60 42.62 15.57
C ALA A 552 5.60 42.34 14.03
N ASP A 553 6.22 43.19 13.22
CA ASP A 553 6.26 43.15 11.77
C ASP A 553 6.79 41.82 11.15
N TRP A 554 7.53 41.07 11.96
CA TRP A 554 8.09 39.76 11.54
C TRP A 554 7.18 38.58 11.78
N LEU A 555 6.09 38.76 12.57
CA LEU A 555 5.20 37.71 13.02
C LEU A 555 3.79 37.88 12.42
N ASP A 556 3.41 37.04 11.46
CA ASP A 556 2.08 37.10 10.84
C ASP A 556 1.07 36.23 11.59
N ASN A 557 1.49 35.06 12.08
CA ASN A 557 0.66 34.14 12.87
C ASN A 557 1.56 33.35 13.81
N LEU A 558 1.13 33.18 15.04
CA LEU A 558 1.72 32.24 15.98
C LEU A 558 0.62 31.66 16.85
N LYS A 559 0.32 30.38 16.68
CA LYS A 559 -0.71 29.67 17.41
C LYS A 559 -0.16 28.42 18.10
N LEU A 560 -0.40 28.28 19.38
CA LEU A 560 -0.15 27.07 20.16
C LEU A 560 -1.46 26.32 20.39
N MET A 561 -1.40 25.02 20.36
CA MET A 561 -2.55 24.14 20.52
C MET A 561 -2.19 22.97 21.43
N ALA A 562 -3.15 22.54 22.25
CA ALA A 562 -3.00 21.32 23.04
C ALA A 562 -4.33 20.55 23.05
N GLY A 563 -4.30 19.24 22.89
CA GLY A 563 -5.49 18.41 22.83
C GLY A 563 -5.33 17.09 23.56
N TYR A 564 -6.44 16.59 24.09
CA TYR A 564 -6.55 15.23 24.63
C TYR A 564 -7.81 14.56 24.11
N SER A 565 -7.66 13.30 23.65
CA SER A 565 -8.75 12.56 23.01
C SER A 565 -8.73 11.10 23.45
N VAL A 566 -9.93 10.52 23.52
CA VAL A 566 -10.12 9.06 23.71
C VAL A 566 -11.01 8.55 22.59
N LEU A 567 -10.47 7.74 21.69
CA LEU A 567 -11.22 7.13 20.60
C LEU A 567 -11.45 5.66 20.89
N ASN A 568 -12.68 5.21 20.83
CA ASN A 568 -13.04 3.80 20.83
C ASN A 568 -13.00 3.27 19.39
N GLN A 569 -12.31 2.15 19.18
CA GLN A 569 -12.15 1.57 17.85
C GLN A 569 -12.27 0.05 17.89
N ASP A 570 -12.72 -0.52 16.78
CA ASP A 570 -12.86 -1.96 16.52
C ASP A 570 -12.09 -2.41 15.27
N LEU A 571 -11.19 -1.56 14.74
CA LEU A 571 -10.40 -1.85 13.54
C LEU A 571 -9.41 -2.99 13.77
N ASP A 572 -8.86 -3.08 14.98
CA ASP A 572 -7.91 -4.12 15.38
C ASP A 572 -8.62 -5.36 16.00
N ILE A 573 -9.96 -5.41 15.95
CA ILE A 573 -10.76 -6.62 16.19
C ILE A 573 -10.94 -7.31 14.85
N SER A 574 -10.25 -8.43 14.66
CA SER A 574 -10.08 -9.07 13.34
C SER A 574 -11.39 -9.62 12.76
N ASP A 575 -12.29 -10.13 13.61
CA ASP A 575 -13.48 -10.88 13.17
C ASP A 575 -14.70 -10.58 14.02
N TYR A 576 -15.88 -10.94 13.51
CA TYR A 576 -17.13 -10.94 14.27
C TYR A 576 -17.15 -12.09 15.27
N TYR A 577 -17.91 -11.91 16.36
CA TYR A 577 -18.11 -12.92 17.40
C TYR A 577 -16.82 -13.37 18.12
N MET A 578 -15.80 -12.52 18.18
CA MET A 578 -14.62 -12.79 18.99
C MET A 578 -14.94 -12.95 20.49
N TYR A 579 -16.09 -12.44 20.91
CA TYR A 579 -16.62 -12.58 22.25
C TYR A 579 -17.40 -13.88 22.49
N ALA A 580 -17.74 -14.61 21.43
CA ALA A 580 -18.58 -15.82 21.53
C ALA A 580 -17.74 -17.09 21.62
N THR A 581 -18.27 -18.09 22.26
CA THR A 581 -17.72 -19.45 22.15
C THR A 581 -17.88 -19.95 20.73
N LYS A 582 -16.81 -20.45 20.12
CA LYS A 582 -16.81 -20.96 18.74
C LYS A 582 -16.36 -22.41 18.68
N PHE A 583 -17.05 -23.17 17.86
CA PHE A 583 -16.72 -24.54 17.49
C PHE A 583 -16.58 -24.64 15.98
N THR A 584 -15.82 -25.62 15.50
CA THR A 584 -15.73 -25.95 14.08
C THR A 584 -16.14 -27.39 13.85
N GLN A 585 -16.84 -27.64 12.73
CA GLN A 585 -17.10 -29.01 12.26
C GLN A 585 -15.95 -29.59 11.43
N ALA A 586 -14.95 -28.77 11.11
CA ALA A 586 -13.78 -29.14 10.33
C ALA A 586 -12.60 -29.55 11.23
N GLY A 587 -12.88 -30.27 12.31
CA GLY A 587 -11.88 -30.75 13.26
C GLY A 587 -11.09 -31.95 12.74
N THR A 588 -10.36 -32.55 13.63
CA THR A 588 -9.49 -33.71 13.35
C THR A 588 -10.30 -34.88 12.78
N TRP A 589 -9.76 -35.56 11.79
CA TRP A 589 -10.36 -36.79 11.25
C TRP A 589 -10.08 -37.96 12.18
N TRP A 590 -11.14 -38.64 12.57
CA TRP A 590 -11.06 -39.92 13.31
C TRP A 590 -11.53 -41.07 12.43
N GLY A 591 -10.72 -42.11 12.29
CA GLY A 591 -11.12 -43.36 11.70
C GLY A 591 -11.57 -44.35 12.78
N TRP A 592 -12.84 -44.82 12.76
CA TRP A 592 -13.28 -45.99 13.53
C TRP A 592 -12.99 -47.23 12.69
N SER A 593 -12.19 -48.08 13.21
CA SER A 593 -11.24 -48.95 12.53
C SER A 593 -11.76 -50.09 11.66
N GLU A 594 -13.01 -50.36 11.47
CA GLU A 594 -13.38 -51.52 10.67
C GLU A 594 -14.05 -51.26 9.33
N VAL A 595 -14.43 -50.03 9.03
CA VAL A 595 -15.17 -49.69 7.81
C VAL A 595 -14.76 -48.34 7.23
N ASN A 596 -13.52 -48.00 7.07
CA ASN A 596 -13.06 -46.77 6.33
C ASN A 596 -13.93 -45.48 6.48
N ASN A 597 -14.76 -45.42 7.52
CA ASN A 597 -15.56 -44.24 7.81
C ASN A 597 -14.76 -43.27 8.71
N SER A 598 -14.05 -42.36 8.11
CA SER A 598 -13.47 -41.24 8.86
C SER A 598 -14.54 -40.17 9.08
N MET A 599 -14.67 -39.73 10.30
CA MET A 599 -15.55 -38.62 10.69
C MET A 599 -14.71 -37.45 11.21
N GLN A 600 -15.08 -36.22 10.82
CA GLN A 600 -14.47 -35.03 11.41
C GLN A 600 -15.06 -34.77 12.79
N THR A 601 -14.19 -34.45 13.73
CA THR A 601 -14.61 -34.02 15.06
C THR A 601 -15.05 -32.56 15.05
N THR A 602 -15.75 -32.16 16.10
CA THR A 602 -16.01 -30.76 16.41
C THR A 602 -14.93 -30.28 17.37
N ASP A 603 -14.11 -29.36 16.92
CA ASP A 603 -13.06 -28.74 17.72
C ASP A 603 -13.56 -27.47 18.38
N PHE A 604 -13.08 -27.20 19.59
CA PHE A 604 -13.33 -25.95 20.31
C PHE A 604 -12.31 -24.89 19.83
N LEU A 605 -12.77 -23.82 19.18
CA LEU A 605 -11.87 -22.81 18.58
C LEU A 605 -11.51 -21.66 19.51
N GLN A 606 -12.44 -21.25 20.36
CA GLN A 606 -12.23 -20.17 21.33
C GLN A 606 -13.29 -20.18 22.43
N GLY A 607 -12.88 -19.81 23.65
CA GLY A 607 -13.78 -19.52 24.75
C GLY A 607 -14.55 -18.22 24.62
N GLY A 608 -15.73 -18.12 25.20
CA GLY A 608 -16.52 -16.90 25.21
C GLY A 608 -16.01 -15.86 26.22
N ASN A 609 -16.16 -14.58 25.88
CA ASN A 609 -15.94 -13.45 26.79
C ASN A 609 -17.03 -12.39 26.61
N PRO A 610 -18.06 -12.36 27.46
CA PRO A 610 -19.14 -11.39 27.37
C PRO A 610 -18.70 -9.95 27.73
N ASP A 611 -17.53 -9.77 28.35
CA ASP A 611 -16.99 -8.47 28.77
C ASP A 611 -16.06 -7.85 27.73
N LEU A 612 -15.92 -8.46 26.54
CA LEU A 612 -15.08 -7.94 25.48
C LEU A 612 -15.50 -6.51 25.10
N GLY A 613 -14.55 -5.58 25.13
CA GLY A 613 -14.81 -4.17 24.91
C GLY A 613 -14.01 -3.58 23.74
N TYR A 614 -14.20 -2.28 23.51
CA TYR A 614 -13.44 -1.50 22.53
C TYR A 614 -11.94 -1.45 22.85
N ILE A 615 -11.14 -1.44 21.81
CA ILE A 615 -9.76 -1.01 21.87
C ILE A 615 -9.78 0.53 21.90
N LYS A 616 -8.98 1.14 22.79
CA LYS A 616 -8.99 2.58 23.01
C LYS A 616 -7.70 3.22 22.51
N ARG A 617 -7.80 4.23 21.63
CA ARG A 617 -6.71 5.15 21.32
C ARG A 617 -6.85 6.36 22.23
N LYS A 618 -5.93 6.53 23.18
CA LYS A 618 -5.80 7.71 24.05
C LYS A 618 -4.64 8.54 23.54
N GLU A 619 -4.89 9.81 23.23
CA GLU A 619 -3.89 10.64 22.59
C GLU A 619 -3.80 12.01 23.23
N PHE A 620 -2.57 12.43 23.50
CA PHE A 620 -2.21 13.79 23.89
C PHE A 620 -1.38 14.41 22.77
N THR A 621 -1.74 15.64 22.36
CA THR A 621 -1.04 16.38 21.31
C THR A 621 -0.72 17.80 21.75
N VAL A 622 0.42 18.31 21.29
CA VAL A 622 0.77 19.74 21.34
C VAL A 622 1.15 20.16 19.93
N GLY A 623 0.52 21.22 19.43
CA GLY A 623 0.74 21.76 18.10
C GLY A 623 1.24 23.20 18.12
N LEU A 624 2.08 23.53 17.15
CA LEU A 624 2.56 24.88 16.85
C LEU A 624 2.26 25.18 15.37
N ASP A 625 1.64 26.31 15.10
CA ASP A 625 1.49 26.86 13.74
C ASP A 625 2.00 28.29 13.70
N ALA A 626 2.99 28.56 12.85
CA ALA A 626 3.60 29.85 12.72
C ALA A 626 3.76 30.28 11.25
N SER A 627 3.55 31.58 11.00
CA SER A 627 3.84 32.27 9.75
C SER A 627 4.64 33.52 10.06
N LEU A 628 5.78 33.66 9.38
CA LEU A 628 6.75 34.70 9.68
C LEU A 628 7.10 35.47 8.39
N TRP A 629 7.42 36.78 8.57
CA TRP A 629 7.92 37.67 7.52
C TRP A 629 7.02 37.73 6.29
N LYS A 630 5.72 37.98 6.50
CA LYS A 630 4.69 38.07 5.46
C LYS A 630 4.58 36.79 4.64
N GLY A 631 4.57 35.67 5.37
CA GLY A 631 4.44 34.32 4.78
C GLY A 631 5.70 33.77 4.13
N LEU A 632 6.87 34.42 4.29
CA LEU A 632 8.14 33.89 3.80
C LEU A 632 8.46 32.54 4.41
N VAL A 633 8.28 32.37 5.71
CA VAL A 633 8.49 31.12 6.44
C VAL A 633 7.18 30.67 7.08
N ARG A 634 6.80 29.44 6.81
CA ARG A 634 5.66 28.77 7.45
C ARG A 634 6.14 27.51 8.13
N LEU A 635 5.76 27.38 9.39
CA LEU A 635 6.14 26.27 10.24
C LEU A 635 4.88 25.64 10.84
N ASN A 636 4.75 24.33 10.72
CA ASN A 636 3.77 23.53 11.45
C ASN A 636 4.49 22.39 12.13
N ALA A 637 4.32 22.25 13.44
CA ALA A 637 4.95 21.18 14.21
C ALA A 637 3.92 20.59 15.17
N ASN A 638 3.92 19.27 15.33
CA ASN A 638 3.06 18.56 16.27
C ASN A 638 3.88 17.54 17.05
N TYR A 639 3.75 17.56 18.36
CA TYR A 639 4.19 16.51 19.26
C TYR A 639 2.98 15.66 19.64
N PHE A 640 3.13 14.35 19.63
CA PHE A 640 2.06 13.42 19.96
C PHE A 640 2.52 12.27 20.84
N VAL A 641 1.65 11.87 21.76
CA VAL A 641 1.75 10.63 22.54
C VAL A 641 0.44 9.88 22.39
N THR A 642 0.49 8.74 21.74
CA THR A 642 -0.67 7.90 21.48
C THR A 642 -0.52 6.57 22.22
N ASN A 643 -1.45 6.25 23.12
CA ASN A 643 -1.56 4.93 23.75
C ASN A 643 -2.72 4.17 23.10
N THR A 644 -2.46 2.99 22.59
CA THR A 644 -3.48 2.02 22.15
C THR A 644 -3.63 0.99 23.25
N GLU A 645 -4.78 0.96 23.92
CA GLU A 645 -5.04 0.12 25.09
C GLU A 645 -6.12 -0.92 24.77
N GLY A 646 -5.95 -2.12 25.34
CA GLY A 646 -6.93 -3.20 25.23
C GLY A 646 -6.91 -3.94 23.90
N LEU A 647 -5.76 -4.05 23.24
CA LEU A 647 -5.57 -4.95 22.11
C LEU A 647 -5.87 -6.38 22.55
N LEU A 648 -6.55 -7.14 21.68
CA LEU A 648 -7.01 -8.48 22.02
C LEU A 648 -5.85 -9.47 22.10
N ALA A 649 -5.89 -10.31 23.11
CA ALA A 649 -5.00 -11.46 23.26
C ALA A 649 -5.78 -12.66 23.82
N GLN A 650 -5.32 -13.87 23.48
CA GLN A 650 -5.69 -15.09 24.18
C GLN A 650 -4.64 -15.33 25.27
N PRO A 651 -4.98 -15.26 26.57
CA PRO A 651 -3.99 -15.27 27.63
C PRO A 651 -3.03 -16.46 27.59
N GLN A 652 -1.73 -16.19 27.68
CA GLN A 652 -0.69 -17.22 27.66
C GLN A 652 -0.56 -17.97 29.00
N ASN A 653 -1.01 -17.34 30.08
CA ASN A 653 -0.90 -17.90 31.44
C ASN A 653 -2.11 -18.78 31.85
N TYR A 654 -2.97 -19.14 30.91
CA TYR A 654 -4.01 -20.15 31.20
C TYR A 654 -3.40 -21.53 31.36
N PRO A 655 -4.02 -22.40 32.23
CA PRO A 655 -3.55 -23.77 32.42
C PRO A 655 -3.51 -24.51 31.07
N SER A 656 -2.52 -25.38 30.89
CA SER A 656 -2.28 -26.08 29.62
C SER A 656 -3.48 -26.92 29.14
N TYR A 657 -4.35 -27.36 30.03
CA TYR A 657 -5.57 -28.13 29.67
C TYR A 657 -6.65 -27.28 28.98
N PHE A 658 -6.53 -25.95 28.93
CA PHE A 658 -7.36 -25.10 28.08
C PHE A 658 -6.98 -25.17 26.58
N GLN A 659 -5.85 -25.77 26.27
CA GLN A 659 -5.44 -26.09 24.92
C GLN A 659 -5.15 -27.58 24.81
N THR A 660 -5.64 -28.21 23.76
CA THR A 660 -5.32 -29.60 23.44
C THR A 660 -4.68 -29.67 22.06
N TYR A 661 -3.74 -30.60 21.88
CA TYR A 661 -3.07 -30.84 20.61
C TYR A 661 -3.91 -31.75 19.71
N TYR A 662 -4.56 -32.76 20.32
CA TYR A 662 -5.33 -33.73 19.56
C TYR A 662 -6.54 -34.24 20.41
N PRO A 663 -7.81 -34.02 19.99
CA PRO A 663 -8.18 -33.07 18.94
C PRO A 663 -7.69 -31.64 19.26
N LYS A 664 -7.39 -30.84 18.25
CA LYS A 664 -6.89 -29.47 18.44
C LYS A 664 -8.03 -28.57 18.93
N SER A 665 -7.96 -28.14 20.16
CA SER A 665 -8.95 -27.25 20.78
C SER A 665 -8.24 -26.14 21.56
N ASP A 666 -8.79 -24.91 21.49
CA ASP A 666 -8.33 -23.77 22.30
C ASP A 666 -9.54 -23.15 23.00
N MET A 667 -9.63 -23.34 24.31
CA MET A 667 -10.75 -22.85 25.13
C MET A 667 -10.47 -21.46 25.71
N ARG A 668 -9.32 -20.85 25.43
CA ARG A 668 -8.98 -19.52 25.93
C ARG A 668 -9.85 -18.46 25.27
N PRO A 669 -10.46 -17.55 26.06
CA PRO A 669 -11.20 -16.44 25.50
C PRO A 669 -10.25 -15.35 24.99
N TYR A 670 -10.73 -14.53 24.06
CA TYR A 670 -10.07 -13.25 23.76
C TYR A 670 -10.40 -12.22 24.84
N ILE A 671 -9.40 -11.51 25.31
CA ILE A 671 -9.55 -10.43 26.31
C ILE A 671 -8.82 -9.16 25.87
N ASN A 672 -9.28 -8.00 26.36
CA ASN A 672 -8.63 -6.70 26.15
C ASN A 672 -7.44 -6.57 27.13
N MET A 673 -6.23 -6.90 26.69
CA MET A 673 -5.08 -7.03 27.59
C MET A 673 -3.84 -6.22 27.17
N ASN A 674 -3.46 -6.28 25.91
CA ASN A 674 -2.21 -5.71 25.42
C ASN A 674 -2.30 -4.20 25.17
N ASN A 675 -1.22 -3.47 25.45
CA ASN A 675 -1.14 -2.03 25.28
C ASN A 675 0.12 -1.64 24.54
N GLN A 676 0.01 -0.63 23.70
CA GLN A 676 1.10 -0.08 22.91
C GLN A 676 1.15 1.44 23.05
N ARG A 677 2.34 2.02 22.91
CA ARG A 677 2.54 3.46 22.90
C ARG A 677 3.35 3.87 21.68
N ARG A 678 2.93 4.96 21.03
CA ARG A 678 3.71 5.68 20.03
C ARG A 678 3.92 7.11 20.51
N THR A 679 5.14 7.61 20.39
CA THR A 679 5.50 8.99 20.73
C THR A 679 6.30 9.56 19.58
N GLY A 680 5.97 10.76 19.14
CA GLY A 680 6.67 11.34 18.00
C GLY A 680 6.46 12.84 17.84
N VAL A 681 7.18 13.37 16.87
CA VAL A 681 7.09 14.74 16.40
C VAL A 681 6.96 14.73 14.89
N ASP A 682 6.03 15.48 14.34
CA ASP A 682 6.03 15.85 12.93
C ASP A 682 6.35 17.33 12.74
N LEU A 683 6.97 17.63 11.61
CA LEU A 683 7.43 18.98 11.26
C LEU A 683 7.17 19.23 9.79
N SER A 684 6.68 20.42 9.48
CA SER A 684 6.60 20.96 8.11
C SER A 684 7.10 22.38 8.10
N VAL A 685 8.13 22.65 7.33
CA VAL A 685 8.71 23.99 7.13
C VAL A 685 8.63 24.32 5.65
N ASN A 686 8.03 25.43 5.31
CA ASN A 686 7.99 25.94 3.95
C ASN A 686 8.59 27.35 3.92
N VAL A 687 9.56 27.56 3.05
CA VAL A 687 10.21 28.86 2.84
C VAL A 687 10.05 29.20 1.36
N GLY A 688 9.43 30.35 1.07
CA GLY A 688 9.23 30.74 -0.31
C GLY A 688 8.93 32.21 -0.47
N LYS A 689 9.34 32.75 -1.63
CA LYS A 689 9.16 34.15 -1.97
C LYS A 689 8.99 34.33 -3.47
N LYS A 690 8.18 35.29 -3.85
CA LYS A 690 8.08 35.79 -5.20
C LYS A 690 8.83 37.15 -5.31
N HIS A 691 9.75 37.26 -6.27
CA HIS A 691 10.47 38.48 -6.57
C HIS A 691 10.42 38.73 -8.07
N GLY A 692 9.60 39.68 -8.48
CA GLY A 692 9.33 39.93 -9.88
C GLY A 692 8.74 38.70 -10.60
N ASP A 693 9.39 38.29 -11.69
CA ASP A 693 9.00 37.09 -12.46
C ASP A 693 9.52 35.76 -11.84
N PHE A 694 10.36 35.82 -10.80
CA PHE A 694 10.94 34.67 -10.17
C PHE A 694 10.19 34.34 -8.87
N GLU A 695 9.67 33.12 -8.79
CA GLU A 695 9.01 32.56 -7.60
C GLU A 695 9.72 31.27 -7.20
N TRP A 696 10.03 31.13 -5.92
CA TRP A 696 10.63 29.91 -5.40
C TRP A 696 9.97 29.49 -4.08
N ASN A 697 9.93 28.19 -3.85
CA ASN A 697 9.47 27.60 -2.60
C ASN A 697 10.32 26.35 -2.30
N VAL A 698 10.76 26.23 -1.05
CA VAL A 698 11.44 25.04 -0.52
C VAL A 698 10.64 24.54 0.65
N GLY A 699 10.16 23.32 0.56
CA GLY A 699 9.46 22.63 1.65
C GLY A 699 10.33 21.52 2.22
N LEU A 700 10.47 21.50 3.54
CA LEU A 700 11.06 20.40 4.29
C LEU A 700 9.99 19.85 5.22
N VAL A 701 9.72 18.55 5.10
CA VAL A 701 8.78 17.86 5.97
C VAL A 701 9.46 16.67 6.63
N GLY A 702 9.04 16.33 7.84
CA GLY A 702 9.64 15.20 8.54
C GLY A 702 8.77 14.67 9.67
N MET A 703 9.09 13.47 10.08
CA MET A 703 8.53 12.82 11.25
C MET A 703 9.62 12.00 11.93
N TYR A 704 9.70 12.14 13.25
CA TYR A 704 10.42 11.19 14.09
C TYR A 704 9.44 10.53 15.05
N TYR A 705 9.50 9.21 15.18
CA TYR A 705 8.67 8.49 16.14
C TYR A 705 9.37 7.27 16.73
N THR A 706 8.95 6.93 17.93
CA THR A 706 9.27 5.69 18.60
C THR A 706 8.00 4.95 18.98
N SER A 707 8.08 3.64 19.06
CA SER A 707 6.96 2.79 19.45
C SER A 707 7.41 1.74 20.45
N LYS A 708 6.54 1.35 21.38
CA LYS A 708 6.81 0.24 22.29
C LYS A 708 5.54 -0.43 22.80
N ASN A 709 5.67 -1.71 23.12
CA ASN A 709 4.67 -2.44 23.89
C ASN A 709 4.79 -2.03 25.36
N THR A 710 3.74 -1.46 25.93
CA THR A 710 3.74 -0.99 27.32
C THR A 710 3.14 -2.01 28.28
N LYS A 711 2.36 -2.94 27.76
CA LYS A 711 1.85 -4.12 28.45
C LYS A 711 1.67 -5.21 27.40
N TRP A 712 2.25 -6.37 27.63
CA TRP A 712 2.17 -7.46 26.69
C TRP A 712 1.91 -8.78 27.42
N ASP A 713 0.97 -9.56 26.93
CA ASP A 713 0.68 -10.88 27.49
C ASP A 713 1.69 -11.88 26.92
N GLU A 714 2.61 -12.32 27.76
CA GLU A 714 3.69 -13.22 27.39
C GLU A 714 4.10 -14.12 28.56
N ASN A 715 4.60 -15.30 28.22
CA ASN A 715 5.17 -16.24 29.20
C ASN A 715 6.56 -16.66 28.68
N VAL A 716 7.55 -15.81 28.93
CA VAL A 716 8.93 -16.04 28.52
C VAL A 716 9.86 -16.16 29.73
N LYS A 717 10.85 -17.05 29.64
CA LYS A 717 11.76 -17.37 30.73
C LYS A 717 12.81 -16.28 30.97
N TYR A 718 13.25 -15.62 29.91
CA TYR A 718 14.37 -14.69 29.93
C TYR A 718 13.94 -13.26 29.57
N ASP A 719 14.55 -12.27 30.24
CA ASP A 719 14.19 -10.86 30.05
C ASP A 719 14.43 -10.34 28.64
N TRP A 720 15.46 -10.82 27.93
CA TRP A 720 15.73 -10.40 26.54
C TRP A 720 14.73 -10.96 25.51
N LEU A 721 13.92 -11.94 25.90
CA LEU A 721 12.83 -12.47 25.07
C LEU A 721 11.53 -11.68 25.22
N LYS A 722 11.43 -10.80 26.21
CA LYS A 722 10.23 -10.03 26.45
C LYS A 722 9.90 -9.12 25.28
N ALA A 723 8.65 -9.06 24.89
CA ALA A 723 8.11 -8.11 23.95
C ALA A 723 7.68 -6.81 24.65
N GLU A 724 7.34 -6.90 25.96
CA GLU A 724 7.03 -5.72 26.75
C GLU A 724 8.27 -4.81 26.92
N GLY A 725 8.10 -3.53 26.64
CA GLY A 725 9.21 -2.55 26.63
C GLY A 725 9.88 -2.36 25.29
N GLU A 726 9.80 -3.35 24.39
CA GLU A 726 10.41 -3.32 23.06
C GLU A 726 9.52 -2.62 22.02
N ALA A 727 10.12 -2.27 20.88
CA ALA A 727 9.39 -1.68 19.76
C ALA A 727 8.27 -2.62 19.28
N ILE A 728 7.14 -2.06 18.86
CA ILE A 728 5.99 -2.81 18.34
C ILE A 728 6.40 -3.70 17.15
N ASP A 729 7.34 -3.22 16.36
CA ASP A 729 7.89 -3.85 15.17
C ASP A 729 9.34 -4.31 15.38
N ALA A 730 9.70 -4.78 16.59
CA ALA A 730 11.03 -5.27 16.90
C ALA A 730 11.41 -6.45 16.00
N LEU A 731 12.61 -6.37 15.42
CA LEU A 731 13.23 -7.45 14.65
C LEU A 731 14.06 -8.31 15.59
N ARG A 732 13.67 -9.56 15.77
CA ARG A 732 14.37 -10.54 16.60
C ARG A 732 15.20 -11.50 15.75
N GLY A 733 16.26 -11.98 16.29
CA GLY A 733 17.15 -12.95 15.64
C GLY A 733 18.38 -13.27 16.48
N TYR A 734 19.25 -14.09 15.92
CA TYR A 734 20.48 -14.48 16.56
C TYR A 734 21.58 -13.45 16.32
N GLN A 735 22.31 -13.08 17.37
CA GLN A 735 23.45 -12.18 17.27
C GLN A 735 24.68 -12.94 16.76
N CYS A 736 25.04 -12.73 15.49
CA CYS A 736 26.21 -13.32 14.87
C CYS A 736 27.50 -12.61 15.35
N ILE A 737 28.51 -13.40 15.74
CA ILE A 737 29.82 -12.93 16.18
C ILE A 737 30.95 -13.32 15.23
N GLY A 738 30.64 -13.90 14.08
CA GLY A 738 31.60 -14.28 13.06
C GLY A 738 31.42 -15.70 12.59
N PHE A 739 32.51 -16.35 12.25
CA PHE A 739 32.54 -17.73 11.77
C PHE A 739 33.34 -18.60 12.74
N PHE A 740 33.01 -19.87 12.83
CA PHE A 740 33.87 -20.85 13.50
C PHE A 740 35.19 -20.96 12.76
N LYS A 741 36.31 -20.80 13.47
CA LYS A 741 37.66 -20.75 12.88
C LYS A 741 38.22 -22.13 12.54
N ASP A 742 38.07 -23.07 13.47
CA ASP A 742 38.59 -24.43 13.38
C ASP A 742 37.75 -25.41 14.22
N ALA A 743 38.12 -26.68 14.18
CA ALA A 743 37.41 -27.74 14.91
C ALA A 743 37.43 -27.52 16.44
N ALA A 744 38.52 -26.95 16.98
CA ALA A 744 38.63 -26.68 18.42
C ALA A 744 37.67 -25.55 18.84
N ASP A 745 37.51 -24.54 18.00
CA ASP A 745 36.50 -23.45 18.18
C ASP A 745 35.09 -23.98 18.11
N VAL A 746 34.79 -24.92 17.19
CA VAL A 746 33.51 -25.60 17.12
C VAL A 746 33.24 -26.43 18.38
N GLU A 747 34.21 -27.15 18.89
CA GLU A 747 34.04 -28.02 20.06
C GLU A 747 33.83 -27.23 21.35
N SER A 748 34.53 -26.09 21.48
CA SER A 748 34.50 -25.25 22.69
C SER A 748 33.37 -24.23 22.74
N SER A 749 32.57 -24.09 21.68
CA SER A 749 31.53 -23.05 21.56
C SER A 749 30.12 -23.64 21.43
N ALA A 750 29.11 -22.85 21.80
CA ALA A 750 27.72 -23.19 21.58
C ALA A 750 27.41 -23.36 20.09
N LYS A 751 26.54 -24.32 19.75
CA LYS A 751 26.23 -24.76 18.37
C LYS A 751 24.74 -24.80 18.13
N VAL A 752 24.36 -24.61 16.87
CA VAL A 752 22.98 -24.79 16.42
C VAL A 752 22.60 -26.29 16.39
N ASN A 753 23.54 -27.15 15.95
CA ASN A 753 23.37 -28.61 15.89
C ASN A 753 24.72 -29.33 15.83
N ALA A 754 24.69 -30.66 15.84
CA ALA A 754 25.87 -31.50 15.83
C ALA A 754 26.67 -31.46 14.50
N ASN A 755 26.07 -30.98 13.41
CA ASN A 755 26.71 -30.90 12.10
C ASN A 755 27.49 -29.61 11.88
N THR A 756 27.58 -28.73 12.88
CA THR A 756 28.31 -27.47 12.82
C THR A 756 29.78 -27.73 12.56
N LYS A 757 30.40 -26.98 11.64
CA LYS A 757 31.81 -27.12 11.20
C LYS A 757 32.53 -25.78 11.11
N PRO A 758 33.84 -25.77 10.96
CA PRO A 758 34.61 -24.57 10.67
C PRO A 758 34.08 -23.88 9.42
N GLY A 759 33.91 -22.54 9.50
CA GLY A 759 33.35 -21.74 8.42
C GLY A 759 31.86 -21.45 8.60
N ASP A 760 31.12 -22.20 9.43
CA ASP A 760 29.75 -21.90 9.77
C ASP A 760 29.61 -20.62 10.61
N LEU A 761 28.41 -20.01 10.58
CA LEU A 761 28.13 -18.82 11.38
C LEU A 761 28.11 -19.15 12.88
N LYS A 762 28.83 -18.35 13.66
CA LYS A 762 28.90 -18.44 15.10
C LYS A 762 28.00 -17.38 15.76
N TYR A 763 27.16 -17.80 16.69
CA TYR A 763 26.19 -16.94 17.37
C TYR A 763 26.49 -16.84 18.87
N VAL A 764 25.97 -15.78 19.49
CA VAL A 764 26.03 -15.61 20.95
C VAL A 764 25.05 -16.55 21.63
N ASP A 765 25.54 -17.34 22.56
CA ASP A 765 24.75 -18.10 23.52
C ASP A 765 24.35 -17.15 24.67
N GLN A 766 23.10 -16.70 24.65
CA GLN A 766 22.63 -15.67 25.59
C GLN A 766 22.39 -16.23 27.00
N ASN A 767 22.03 -17.50 27.10
CA ASN A 767 21.69 -18.19 28.36
C ASN A 767 22.83 -19.08 28.90
N ASN A 768 23.93 -19.25 28.13
CA ASN A 768 25.12 -20.07 28.43
C ASN A 768 24.79 -21.55 28.65
N ASP A 769 23.83 -22.12 27.89
CA ASP A 769 23.48 -23.52 27.98
C ASP A 769 24.23 -24.44 26.99
N GLY A 770 25.06 -23.86 26.12
CA GLY A 770 25.89 -24.55 25.12
C GLY A 770 25.16 -24.90 23.83
N VAL A 771 23.90 -24.48 23.65
CA VAL A 771 23.08 -24.77 22.49
C VAL A 771 22.47 -23.48 21.96
N ILE A 772 22.62 -23.17 20.68
CA ILE A 772 21.97 -22.03 20.05
C ILE A 772 20.55 -22.43 19.62
N ASN A 773 19.55 -21.81 20.23
CA ASN A 773 18.13 -22.07 19.97
C ASN A 773 17.27 -20.82 20.14
N GLU A 774 15.95 -20.93 20.09
CA GLU A 774 15.01 -19.80 20.19
C GLU A 774 15.19 -18.96 21.47
N GLN A 775 15.80 -19.53 22.52
CA GLN A 775 16.06 -18.81 23.77
C GLN A 775 17.21 -17.80 23.65
N ASP A 776 18.04 -17.89 22.59
CA ASP A 776 19.17 -16.98 22.33
C ASP A 776 18.82 -15.82 21.38
N GLN A 777 17.55 -15.71 20.99
CA GLN A 777 17.13 -14.60 20.15
C GLN A 777 17.06 -13.29 20.93
N VAL A 778 17.64 -12.24 20.37
CA VAL A 778 17.63 -10.88 20.92
C VAL A 778 17.04 -9.89 19.92
N VAL A 779 16.72 -8.70 20.38
CA VAL A 779 16.27 -7.61 19.50
C VAL A 779 17.48 -7.07 18.72
N LEU A 780 17.50 -7.29 17.41
CA LEU A 780 18.54 -6.81 16.49
C LEU A 780 18.25 -5.41 15.95
N GLY A 781 17.05 -4.93 16.12
CA GLY A 781 16.58 -3.63 15.63
C GLY A 781 15.06 -3.61 15.46
N LYS A 782 14.58 -2.81 14.54
CA LYS A 782 13.15 -2.73 14.20
C LYS A 782 12.94 -2.62 12.69
N TRP A 783 11.79 -3.05 12.21
CA TRP A 783 11.44 -3.00 10.79
C TRP A 783 11.18 -1.59 10.29
N GLY A 784 10.37 -0.81 10.98
CA GLY A 784 9.97 0.52 10.57
C GLY A 784 11.05 1.58 10.77
N ALA A 785 11.16 2.50 9.84
CA ALA A 785 12.04 3.65 9.96
C ALA A 785 11.55 4.62 11.05
N SER A 786 12.42 5.00 11.98
CA SER A 786 12.11 6.02 13.00
C SER A 786 12.02 7.42 12.42
N TRP A 787 12.83 7.71 11.40
CA TRP A 787 12.90 8.99 10.73
C TRP A 787 12.33 8.87 9.33
N VAL A 788 11.39 9.75 9.00
CA VAL A 788 10.84 9.92 7.66
C VAL A 788 10.98 11.38 7.29
N MET A 789 11.57 11.67 6.15
CA MET A 789 11.83 13.03 5.69
C MET A 789 11.38 13.19 4.25
N GLY A 790 10.93 14.39 3.91
CA GLY A 790 10.60 14.80 2.56
C GLY A 790 11.14 16.19 2.27
N LEU A 791 11.61 16.37 1.06
CA LEU A 791 12.06 17.67 0.53
C LEU A 791 11.29 17.93 -0.77
N ASN A 792 10.80 19.14 -0.92
CA ASN A 792 10.26 19.62 -2.18
C ASN A 792 10.81 21.00 -2.50
N LEU A 793 11.08 21.25 -3.77
CA LEU A 793 11.53 22.53 -4.29
C LEU A 793 10.71 22.86 -5.53
N THR A 794 10.18 24.07 -5.58
CA THR A 794 9.53 24.65 -6.75
C THR A 794 10.23 25.94 -7.10
N ALA A 795 10.64 26.12 -8.35
CA ALA A 795 11.14 27.38 -8.87
C ALA A 795 10.42 27.70 -10.20
N LYS A 796 9.87 28.90 -10.29
CA LYS A 796 9.15 29.37 -11.49
C LYS A 796 9.82 30.63 -12.00
N TYR A 797 10.03 30.71 -13.30
CA TYR A 797 10.55 31.90 -14.01
C TYR A 797 9.98 31.98 -15.40
N LYS A 798 9.22 33.07 -15.70
CA LYS A 798 8.66 33.39 -17.03
C LYS A 798 8.03 32.18 -17.75
N GLY A 799 7.22 31.41 -17.12
CA GLY A 799 6.57 30.24 -17.72
C GLY A 799 7.35 28.92 -17.61
N PHE A 800 8.60 28.94 -17.17
CA PHE A 800 9.35 27.73 -16.81
C PHE A 800 9.08 27.35 -15.34
N THR A 801 8.84 26.09 -15.07
CA THR A 801 8.70 25.57 -13.70
C THR A 801 9.65 24.40 -13.51
N LEU A 802 10.50 24.49 -12.50
CA LEU A 802 11.29 23.37 -11.98
C LEU A 802 10.62 22.88 -10.70
N PHE A 803 10.30 21.60 -10.65
CA PHE A 803 9.83 20.94 -9.45
C PHE A 803 10.72 19.74 -9.13
N VAL A 804 11.20 19.67 -7.90
CA VAL A 804 12.00 18.55 -7.38
C VAL A 804 11.34 18.05 -6.11
N ALA A 805 11.15 16.76 -6.00
CA ALA A 805 10.67 16.10 -4.79
C ALA A 805 11.58 14.93 -4.44
N GLY A 806 11.85 14.76 -3.15
CA GLY A 806 12.66 13.68 -2.62
C GLY A 806 12.14 13.21 -1.28
N THR A 807 12.28 11.92 -1.00
CA THR A 807 11.92 11.32 0.28
C THR A 807 13.05 10.45 0.80
N GLY A 808 13.17 10.37 2.12
CA GLY A 808 14.14 9.51 2.80
C GLY A 808 13.56 8.92 4.08
N SER A 809 13.98 7.70 4.39
CA SER A 809 13.62 7.06 5.65
C SER A 809 14.84 6.39 6.27
N PHE A 810 14.98 6.48 7.60
CA PHE A 810 16.16 6.03 8.33
C PHE A 810 15.79 5.35 9.65
N GLY A 811 16.63 4.41 10.10
CA GLY A 811 16.49 3.74 11.39
C GLY A 811 15.67 2.44 11.35
N GLY A 812 15.19 2.03 10.19
CA GLY A 812 14.62 0.70 9.95
C GLY A 812 15.68 -0.29 9.49
N LYS A 813 15.41 -1.58 9.69
CA LYS A 813 16.19 -2.70 9.18
C LYS A 813 15.30 -3.57 8.28
N GLY A 814 15.92 -4.28 7.36
CA GLY A 814 15.23 -5.23 6.49
C GLY A 814 16.02 -6.53 6.40
N LEU A 815 15.32 -7.62 6.16
CA LEU A 815 15.94 -8.90 5.81
C LEU A 815 16.26 -8.88 4.31
N LYS A 816 17.44 -9.34 3.97
CA LYS A 816 17.78 -9.72 2.60
C LYS A 816 17.29 -11.16 2.40
N ASN A 817 16.04 -11.30 1.98
CA ASN A 817 15.38 -12.59 1.83
C ASN A 817 14.78 -12.71 0.42
N ASN A 818 15.64 -12.78 -0.57
CA ASN A 818 15.25 -12.98 -1.95
C ASN A 818 15.83 -14.28 -2.50
N SER A 819 15.09 -14.97 -3.37
CA SER A 819 15.50 -16.24 -3.98
C SER A 819 16.86 -16.15 -4.69
N TYR A 820 17.21 -15.00 -5.27
CA TYR A 820 18.52 -14.78 -5.90
C TYR A 820 19.70 -14.56 -4.91
N MET A 821 19.43 -14.60 -3.61
CA MET A 821 20.48 -14.57 -2.58
C MET A 821 20.87 -15.97 -2.08
N HIS A 822 20.19 -16.99 -2.54
CA HIS A 822 20.44 -18.39 -2.23
C HIS A 822 21.23 -19.08 -3.37
N VAL A 823 22.16 -18.38 -3.97
CA VAL A 823 23.01 -18.95 -5.03
C VAL A 823 24.32 -19.40 -4.43
#